data_6e1d948d6b40276ec8874c76048d1e13
#
_entry.id   6e1d948d6b40276ec8874c76048d1e13
#
_cell.length_a   1.000
_cell.length_b   1.000
_cell.length_c   1.000
_cell.angle_alpha   90.00
_cell.angle_beta   90.00
_cell.angle_gamma   90.00
#
_symmetry.space_group_name_H-M   'P 1'
#
loop_
_entity.id
_entity.type
_entity.pdbx_description
1 polymer ?
#
loop_
_entity_poly.entity_id
_entity_poly.type
_entity_poly.pdbx_seq_one_letter_code
_entity_poly.pdbx_strand_id
1 'polypeptide(L)'
;MNKKAPVFLHDYSVMAVPIRGALGAAALPTLLFFLCQSATAWADDYFDPAALEFANPQQKMADLHYFAKSGGQQPGTYPVTIWVNNQQVAEGPIVFVDDRGVLQPELTSAKLAEYGVNVSAFSTLTRLHDGETFTRIEQFIPDASSRFDFATQRLNLSIPQAAMNVQSRGYVDPARWDDGIPAAFVNYNLTGSQTRQSETQSRSSYLNLRNGANLGPWRLRNISSMQYDQHYRWHSQSTWLQRDVKSVKSLLRIGDTFTSGEVFDSVQFRGVQLMSDDEMLPDSQRGFAPVIRGMAHSNAKVTVSQHGYVIYETFVSPGAFAINDLYPTAQSGDLEVQVKESDGSVRSFTQPYSTVPFMLREGRSKFSLSAGRYHSSQHQVRSPQFVQGTLFYGLPAEFTLYGGTQLAQDYQAWALGIGRGFGELGSLGSDVTWANTATPSDRHYAGHSLRVQYQKDFASTGTSFSLASYRYSSGSYYGFSEANALESQSERLDNKRQREEISVAQSFGAVSSLAISAYSQTYWHSNSNDETVHLGFYSAWKGVSWGVGYYYTQSSDREKADRSWSFNLNIPLGGWLDESSVGYSTTSDNNGHSSQQVSLYGAVPGRGDLDYSLQQGHANAGQGSNSSAALDYHGGYGSAQLGYRHDSASNQLTWGASGSVVAHPHGVTLGQPVGDSFAIVRAPGAADVAIEDGTNVHTDGRGYAVVPTLTVYRKNTITLDTESMSNDTDVDLQGQTVIPGGGAVVLANYQTHIGNRVLFTLRNRDGAVPFGASVQLRQQEDDTGVAPQGMVADGGQAYLSGIPQEGVLEVSWLQNNIARQCSLHFHIADQQQQNTVKTVAGLCS
;
A
#
# COMPACT_ATOMS: atom_id res chain seq x y z
N MET A 1 11.06 -50.19 4.57
CA MET A 1 12.37 -50.36 5.20
C MET A 1 12.73 -49.12 6.00
N ASN A 2 12.90 -49.35 7.30
CA ASN A 2 13.14 -48.40 8.36
C ASN A 2 14.24 -47.36 8.13
N LYS A 3 14.00 -46.13 8.61
CA LYS A 3 14.88 -45.50 9.63
C LYS A 3 14.17 -44.27 10.26
N LYS A 4 13.88 -44.45 11.56
CA LYS A 4 13.50 -43.41 12.53
C LYS A 4 14.74 -42.61 12.92
N ALA A 5 14.56 -41.29 13.17
CA ALA A 5 15.46 -40.47 13.99
C ALA A 5 14.68 -39.73 15.07
N PRO A 6 15.22 -39.51 16.26
CA PRO A 6 14.43 -39.29 17.47
C PRO A 6 14.20 -37.82 17.83
N VAL A 7 13.06 -37.62 18.49
CA VAL A 7 12.64 -36.39 19.17
C VAL A 7 13.36 -36.28 20.50
N PHE A 8 13.96 -35.11 20.80
CA PHE A 8 14.41 -34.73 22.13
C PHE A 8 13.43 -33.71 22.73
N LEU A 9 12.67 -34.17 23.69
CA LEU A 9 11.98 -33.37 24.69
C LEU A 9 12.96 -33.00 25.79
N HIS A 10 12.98 -31.71 26.17
CA HIS A 10 13.61 -31.28 27.43
C HIS A 10 12.57 -30.62 28.30
N ASP A 11 12.22 -31.34 29.35
CA ASP A 11 11.53 -30.87 30.55
C ASP A 11 12.45 -29.97 31.38
N TYR A 12 11.96 -28.83 31.85
CA TYR A 12 12.53 -28.07 32.93
C TYR A 12 11.55 -28.04 34.11
N SER A 13 11.84 -28.86 35.08
CA SER A 13 11.24 -28.82 36.41
C SER A 13 11.95 -27.78 37.31
N VAL A 14 11.12 -27.02 37.99
CA VAL A 14 11.46 -26.03 39.02
C VAL A 14 11.97 -26.73 40.28
N MET A 15 13.14 -26.33 40.83
CA MET A 15 13.52 -26.57 42.22
C MET A 15 13.83 -25.24 42.91
N ALA A 16 13.03 -24.94 43.91
CA ALA A 16 13.28 -23.90 44.92
C ALA A 16 14.08 -24.50 46.10
N VAL A 17 15.15 -23.82 46.53
CA VAL A 17 15.84 -24.08 47.79
C VAL A 17 16.16 -22.78 48.51
N PRO A 18 15.89 -22.65 49.82
CA PRO A 18 16.07 -21.41 50.57
C PRO A 18 17.48 -21.36 51.22
N ILE A 19 18.08 -20.16 51.23
CA ILE A 19 19.34 -19.89 51.95
C ILE A 19 19.05 -18.99 53.15
N ARG A 20 19.36 -19.54 54.34
CA ARG A 20 19.53 -18.77 55.60
C ARG A 20 21.03 -18.56 55.86
N GLY A 21 21.40 -17.37 56.12
CA GLY A 21 22.43 -16.69 56.85
C GLY A 21 23.68 -17.35 57.39
N ALA A 22 24.74 -16.60 57.27
CA ALA A 22 25.77 -16.39 58.30
C ALA A 22 26.71 -15.22 57.95
N LEU A 23 26.85 -14.29 58.91
CA LEU A 23 27.85 -13.22 58.93
C LEU A 23 29.22 -13.81 59.18
N GLY A 24 30.28 -13.26 58.58
CA GLY A 24 31.68 -13.52 58.92
C GLY A 24 32.64 -12.57 58.20
N ALA A 25 33.25 -11.66 58.96
CA ALA A 25 34.21 -10.66 58.54
C ALA A 25 35.53 -11.25 58.04
N ALA A 26 36.12 -10.61 57.01
CA ALA A 26 37.59 -10.37 56.96
C ALA A 26 37.94 -9.46 55.74
N ALA A 27 38.75 -8.50 56.01
CA ALA A 27 39.23 -7.43 55.19
C ALA A 27 40.38 -7.83 54.23
N LEU A 28 40.47 -7.08 53.11
CA LEU A 28 41.58 -6.88 52.14
C LEU A 28 42.04 -8.10 51.28
N PRO A 29 42.25 -7.89 49.95
CA PRO A 29 42.95 -6.77 49.34
C PRO A 29 42.25 -6.10 48.11
N THR A 30 41.85 -4.89 48.29
CA THR A 30 41.67 -3.87 47.29
C THR A 30 42.99 -3.34 46.78
N LEU A 31 43.72 -4.03 45.95
CA LEU A 31 44.87 -3.41 45.22
C LEU A 31 45.40 -4.20 44.00
N LEU A 32 44.58 -4.93 43.28
CA LEU A 32 45.03 -5.56 42.01
C LEU A 32 43.96 -5.54 40.88
N PHE A 33 43.02 -4.64 40.94
CA PHE A 33 41.99 -4.54 39.88
C PHE A 33 42.10 -3.29 39.01
N PHE A 34 43.24 -2.57 39.05
CA PHE A 34 43.42 -1.32 38.33
C PHE A 34 44.52 -1.39 37.26
N LEU A 35 44.80 -2.54 36.68
CA LEU A 35 45.81 -2.66 35.60
C LEU A 35 45.44 -3.67 34.52
N CYS A 36 44.16 -3.71 34.12
CA CYS A 36 43.72 -4.26 32.82
C CYS A 36 42.73 -3.34 32.17
N GLN A 37 43.05 -2.08 31.99
CA GLN A 37 42.59 -1.36 30.82
C GLN A 37 43.38 -1.96 29.66
N SER A 38 42.81 -2.95 29.02
CA SER A 38 43.19 -3.33 27.66
C SER A 38 42.93 -2.11 26.81
N ALA A 39 43.97 -1.27 26.61
CA ALA A 39 44.04 -0.41 25.46
C ALA A 39 43.81 -1.35 24.27
N THR A 40 42.65 -1.23 23.62
CA THR A 40 42.47 -1.78 22.30
C THR A 40 43.46 -1.05 21.41
N ALA A 41 44.67 -1.60 21.31
CA ALA A 41 45.62 -1.21 20.31
C ALA A 41 44.96 -1.58 18.98
N TRP A 42 44.50 -0.59 18.26
CA TRP A 42 44.12 -0.74 16.87
C TRP A 42 45.43 -0.97 16.13
N ALA A 43 45.77 -2.24 15.91
CA ALA A 43 46.86 -2.59 15.04
C ALA A 43 46.34 -2.37 13.60
N ASP A 44 47.05 -1.52 12.87
CA ASP A 44 46.84 -1.44 11.42
C ASP A 44 47.30 -2.80 10.86
N ASP A 45 46.43 -3.43 10.03
CA ASP A 45 46.78 -4.66 9.33
C ASP A 45 47.93 -4.36 8.36
N TYR A 46 49.08 -4.98 8.54
CA TYR A 46 50.20 -4.84 7.62
C TYR A 46 50.04 -5.87 6.50
N PHE A 47 49.77 -5.35 5.28
CA PHE A 47 49.82 -6.15 4.06
C PHE A 47 51.25 -6.08 3.49
N ASP A 48 51.98 -7.22 3.54
CA ASP A 48 53.27 -7.30 2.87
C ASP A 48 53.07 -7.27 1.36
N PRO A 49 53.51 -6.20 0.67
CA PRO A 49 53.43 -6.10 -0.78
C PRO A 49 54.06 -7.26 -1.52
N ALA A 50 55.09 -7.92 -0.89
CA ALA A 50 55.80 -9.06 -1.46
C ALA A 50 54.98 -10.38 -1.38
N ALA A 51 53.94 -10.43 -0.54
CA ALA A 51 53.06 -11.58 -0.40
C ALA A 51 51.96 -11.63 -1.48
N LEU A 52 51.77 -10.53 -2.24
CA LEU A 52 50.82 -10.50 -3.36
C LEU A 52 51.43 -11.19 -4.57
N GLU A 53 50.85 -12.29 -5.00
CA GLU A 53 51.20 -12.94 -6.25
C GLU A 53 50.68 -12.06 -7.43
N PHE A 54 51.58 -11.34 -8.06
CA PHE A 54 51.27 -10.59 -9.27
C PHE A 54 51.41 -11.50 -10.49
N ALA A 55 50.38 -11.58 -11.28
CA ALA A 55 50.44 -12.25 -12.57
C ALA A 55 51.41 -11.56 -13.54
N ASN A 56 51.84 -10.32 -13.25
CA ASN A 56 52.82 -9.57 -14.05
C ASN A 56 53.70 -8.68 -13.09
N PRO A 57 55.06 -8.88 -13.07
CA PRO A 57 55.98 -8.08 -12.23
C PRO A 57 56.01 -6.59 -12.52
N GLN A 58 55.42 -6.13 -13.63
CA GLN A 58 55.40 -4.72 -14.02
C GLN A 58 54.10 -4.00 -13.68
N GLN A 59 53.14 -4.70 -13.06
CA GLN A 59 51.90 -4.13 -12.64
C GLN A 59 52.12 -3.14 -11.49
N LYS A 60 51.74 -1.87 -11.66
CA LYS A 60 51.84 -0.87 -10.56
C LYS A 60 50.94 -1.30 -9.41
N MET A 61 51.50 -1.38 -8.23
CA MET A 61 50.83 -1.66 -6.99
C MET A 61 49.68 -0.65 -6.77
N ALA A 62 48.51 -1.12 -6.45
CA ALA A 62 47.50 -0.33 -5.77
C ALA A 62 48.09 0.18 -4.43
N ASP A 63 47.75 1.36 -4.03
CA ASP A 63 48.21 1.93 -2.75
C ASP A 63 47.54 1.13 -1.61
N LEU A 64 48.26 0.11 -1.09
CA LEU A 64 47.79 -0.76 -0.04
C LEU A 64 47.55 -0.06 1.30
N HIS A 65 48.03 1.17 1.45
CA HIS A 65 47.85 1.96 2.64
C HIS A 65 46.36 2.17 2.99
N TYR A 66 45.47 2.25 1.99
CA TYR A 66 44.04 2.36 2.21
C TYR A 66 43.41 1.09 2.81
N PHE A 67 43.98 -0.08 2.52
CA PHE A 67 43.47 -1.37 3.00
C PHE A 67 44.09 -1.79 4.37
N ALA A 68 45.10 -1.10 4.83
CA ALA A 68 45.75 -1.39 6.13
C ALA A 68 44.85 -1.08 7.34
N LYS A 69 43.79 -0.30 7.13
CA LYS A 69 42.76 0.01 8.14
C LYS A 69 41.50 -0.76 7.86
N SER A 70 40.91 -1.35 8.89
CA SER A 70 39.61 -2.02 8.78
C SER A 70 38.56 -1.07 8.18
N GLY A 71 38.01 -1.46 7.05
CA GLY A 71 37.03 -0.63 6.28
C GLY A 71 37.64 0.45 5.38
N GLY A 72 38.97 0.46 5.19
CA GLY A 72 39.68 1.38 4.29
C GLY A 72 39.33 1.08 2.82
N GLN A 73 38.92 2.09 2.10
CA GLN A 73 38.57 2.02 0.66
C GLN A 73 39.17 3.21 -0.07
N GLN A 74 39.31 3.11 -1.39
CA GLN A 74 39.83 4.22 -2.19
C GLN A 74 38.80 5.35 -2.30
N PRO A 75 39.24 6.62 -2.30
CA PRO A 75 38.36 7.74 -2.65
C PRO A 75 37.77 7.56 -4.04
N GLY A 76 36.51 7.96 -4.22
CA GLY A 76 35.80 7.81 -5.49
C GLY A 76 34.32 8.09 -5.38
N THR A 77 33.61 7.92 -6.48
CA THR A 77 32.15 8.03 -6.54
C THR A 77 31.55 6.65 -6.42
N TYR A 78 30.67 6.46 -5.42
CA TYR A 78 30.00 5.19 -5.16
C TYR A 78 28.49 5.36 -5.24
N PRO A 79 27.78 4.45 -5.92
CA PRO A 79 26.32 4.38 -5.82
C PRO A 79 25.95 3.88 -4.43
N VAL A 80 25.21 4.69 -3.67
CA VAL A 80 24.88 4.36 -2.27
C VAL A 80 23.40 4.57 -1.98
N THR A 81 22.88 3.75 -1.08
CA THR A 81 21.62 4.04 -0.40
C THR A 81 21.89 4.97 0.79
N ILE A 82 21.20 6.09 0.85
CA ILE A 82 21.38 7.11 1.89
C ILE A 82 20.33 6.92 2.97
N TRP A 83 20.79 6.75 4.21
CA TRP A 83 19.97 6.54 5.38
C TRP A 83 20.18 7.68 6.38
N VAL A 84 19.09 8.30 6.83
CA VAL A 84 19.09 9.28 7.91
C VAL A 84 18.33 8.71 9.09
N ASN A 85 18.98 8.62 10.25
CA ASN A 85 18.39 8.09 11.48
C ASN A 85 17.68 6.73 11.27
N ASN A 86 18.34 5.80 10.57
CA ASN A 86 17.84 4.47 10.20
C ASN A 86 16.64 4.44 9.22
N GLN A 87 16.34 5.54 8.55
CA GLN A 87 15.33 5.60 7.50
C GLN A 87 16.00 5.85 6.14
N GLN A 88 15.72 5.04 5.13
CA GLN A 88 16.19 5.28 3.78
C GLN A 88 15.49 6.51 3.19
N VAL A 89 16.27 7.53 2.82
CA VAL A 89 15.75 8.81 2.31
C VAL A 89 16.03 9.03 0.83
N ALA A 90 17.13 8.47 0.32
CA ALA A 90 17.54 8.63 -1.07
C ALA A 90 18.43 7.46 -1.52
N GLU A 91 18.67 7.38 -2.83
CA GLU A 91 19.62 6.50 -3.47
C GLU A 91 20.30 7.27 -4.61
N GLY A 92 21.61 7.10 -4.77
CA GLY A 92 22.33 7.75 -5.86
C GLY A 92 23.84 7.81 -5.66
N PRO A 93 24.57 8.34 -6.64
CA PRO A 93 26.00 8.46 -6.55
C PRO A 93 26.42 9.57 -5.58
N ILE A 94 27.33 9.23 -4.67
CA ILE A 94 27.98 10.17 -3.73
C ILE A 94 29.50 10.08 -3.93
N VAL A 95 30.16 11.23 -3.96
CA VAL A 95 31.61 11.33 -3.98
C VAL A 95 32.11 11.15 -2.55
N PHE A 96 33.11 10.29 -2.37
CA PHE A 96 33.80 10.08 -1.10
C PHE A 96 35.26 10.50 -1.25
N VAL A 97 35.75 11.28 -0.30
CA VAL A 97 37.13 11.75 -0.26
C VAL A 97 37.82 11.26 1.00
N ASP A 98 39.14 11.10 0.94
CA ASP A 98 39.92 10.72 2.10
C ASP A 98 40.12 11.95 3.01
N ASP A 99 39.60 11.87 4.21
CA ASP A 99 39.89 12.86 5.26
C ASP A 99 40.57 12.16 6.45
N ARG A 100 41.89 12.25 6.49
CA ARG A 100 42.76 11.65 7.52
C ARG A 100 42.64 10.12 7.61
N GLY A 101 42.51 9.44 6.48
CA GLY A 101 42.44 7.98 6.39
C GLY A 101 41.06 7.40 6.63
N VAL A 102 40.02 8.21 6.62
CA VAL A 102 38.62 7.80 6.68
C VAL A 102 37.88 8.41 5.50
N LEU A 103 37.12 7.59 4.76
CA LEU A 103 36.28 8.09 3.68
C LEU A 103 35.13 8.92 4.23
N GLN A 104 35.04 10.15 3.79
CA GLN A 104 33.96 11.07 4.13
C GLN A 104 33.15 11.42 2.89
N PRO A 105 31.81 11.48 2.98
CA PRO A 105 30.96 11.85 1.87
C PRO A 105 31.07 13.37 1.58
N GLU A 106 31.13 13.75 0.32
CA GLU A 106 30.92 15.14 -0.08
C GLU A 106 29.42 15.45 -0.15
N LEU A 107 28.96 16.28 0.78
CA LEU A 107 27.57 16.69 0.90
C LEU A 107 27.42 18.19 0.59
N THR A 108 26.23 18.60 0.16
CA THR A 108 25.84 20.00 -0.01
C THR A 108 24.68 20.34 0.92
N SER A 109 24.49 21.60 1.22
CA SER A 109 23.31 22.06 1.98
C SER A 109 21.99 21.70 1.29
N ALA A 110 21.95 21.73 -0.03
CA ALA A 110 20.78 21.31 -0.82
C ALA A 110 20.46 19.83 -0.63
N LYS A 111 21.45 18.93 -0.68
CA LYS A 111 21.27 17.50 -0.41
C LYS A 111 20.81 17.24 1.02
N LEU A 112 21.36 17.94 2.01
CA LEU A 112 20.90 17.82 3.40
C LEU A 112 19.43 18.25 3.54
N ALA A 113 19.01 19.34 2.88
CA ALA A 113 17.62 19.77 2.87
C ALA A 113 16.71 18.73 2.21
N GLU A 114 17.15 18.11 1.10
CA GLU A 114 16.45 17.00 0.43
C GLU A 114 16.29 15.78 1.37
N TYR A 115 17.29 15.52 2.20
CA TYR A 115 17.28 14.43 3.20
C TYR A 115 16.47 14.75 4.45
N GLY A 116 15.81 15.93 4.49
CA GLY A 116 14.93 16.33 5.58
C GLY A 116 15.61 17.10 6.72
N VAL A 117 16.84 17.56 6.54
CA VAL A 117 17.53 18.40 7.53
C VAL A 117 17.01 19.82 7.48
N ASN A 118 16.80 20.43 8.65
CA ASN A 118 16.43 21.84 8.77
C ASN A 118 17.68 22.74 8.59
N VAL A 119 18.08 22.90 7.35
CA VAL A 119 19.26 23.71 6.98
C VAL A 119 19.13 25.15 7.47
N SER A 120 17.91 25.72 7.49
CA SER A 120 17.66 27.09 7.92
C SER A 120 17.91 27.33 9.43
N ALA A 121 17.90 26.29 10.24
CA ALA A 121 18.22 26.37 11.66
C ALA A 121 19.74 26.59 11.94
N PHE A 122 20.59 26.36 10.93
CA PHE A 122 22.05 26.42 11.07
C PHE A 122 22.63 27.53 10.19
N SER A 123 23.03 28.61 10.82
CA SER A 123 23.63 29.77 10.11
C SER A 123 24.93 29.43 9.35
N THR A 124 25.61 28.36 9.74
CA THR A 124 26.80 27.83 9.07
C THR A 124 26.47 27.19 7.73
N LEU A 125 25.35 26.42 7.66
CA LEU A 125 24.89 25.79 6.42
C LEU A 125 24.24 26.80 5.46
N THR A 126 23.55 27.83 5.98
CA THR A 126 22.91 28.86 5.14
C THR A 126 23.89 29.84 4.51
N ARG A 127 25.13 29.89 4.99
CA ARG A 127 26.18 30.71 4.41
C ARG A 127 26.95 30.04 3.28
N LEU A 128 26.80 28.74 3.10
CA LEU A 128 27.40 28.02 1.99
C LEU A 128 26.78 28.48 0.67
N HIS A 129 27.59 28.65 -0.36
CA HIS A 129 27.12 28.97 -1.71
C HIS A 129 26.44 27.75 -2.31
N ASP A 130 25.52 27.99 -3.26
CA ASP A 130 24.87 26.91 -3.98
C ASP A 130 25.90 26.01 -4.67
N GLY A 131 25.89 24.73 -4.32
CA GLY A 131 26.82 23.73 -4.86
C GLY A 131 28.13 23.57 -4.06
N GLU A 132 28.38 24.38 -3.04
CA GLU A 132 29.53 24.18 -2.15
C GLU A 132 29.43 22.90 -1.37
N THR A 133 30.49 22.07 -1.47
CA THR A 133 30.54 20.75 -0.80
C THR A 133 31.33 20.83 0.51
N PHE A 134 30.95 19.97 1.46
CA PHE A 134 31.66 19.75 2.72
C PHE A 134 31.67 18.28 3.06
N THR A 135 32.64 17.85 3.87
CA THR A 135 32.87 16.43 4.18
C THR A 135 32.48 16.04 5.59
N ARG A 136 32.55 16.97 6.54
CA ARG A 136 32.33 16.72 7.98
C ARG A 136 31.02 17.37 8.41
N ILE A 137 29.98 16.57 8.53
CA ILE A 137 28.65 17.07 8.92
C ILE A 137 28.64 17.60 10.37
N GLU A 138 29.48 17.04 11.26
CA GLU A 138 29.58 17.45 12.67
C GLU A 138 30.09 18.87 12.87
N GLN A 139 30.77 19.46 11.88
CA GLN A 139 31.20 20.86 11.93
C GLN A 139 30.07 21.86 11.72
N PHE A 140 29.02 21.43 11.09
CA PHE A 140 27.85 22.24 10.73
C PHE A 140 26.65 21.95 11.63
N ILE A 141 26.46 20.68 12.03
CA ILE A 141 25.37 20.22 12.88
C ILE A 141 26.00 19.50 14.08
N PRO A 142 25.95 20.07 15.29
CA PRO A 142 26.44 19.45 16.50
C PRO A 142 25.80 18.07 16.72
N ASP A 143 26.59 17.09 17.18
CA ASP A 143 26.16 15.71 17.44
C ASP A 143 25.68 14.93 16.21
N ALA A 144 25.83 15.47 14.99
CA ALA A 144 25.63 14.72 13.77
C ALA A 144 26.86 13.87 13.43
N SER A 145 26.67 12.78 12.71
CA SER A 145 27.76 11.94 12.22
C SER A 145 27.42 11.29 10.89
N SER A 146 28.45 10.97 10.10
CA SER A 146 28.33 10.20 8.86
C SER A 146 29.13 8.92 8.95
N ARG A 147 28.60 7.80 8.45
CA ARG A 147 29.28 6.51 8.37
C ARG A 147 28.94 5.84 7.04
N PHE A 148 29.97 5.54 6.26
CA PHE A 148 29.85 4.75 5.05
C PHE A 148 30.13 3.27 5.36
N ASP A 149 29.20 2.42 4.97
CA ASP A 149 29.36 0.96 4.95
C ASP A 149 29.54 0.53 3.51
N PHE A 150 30.77 0.22 3.16
CA PHE A 150 31.14 -0.16 1.80
C PHE A 150 30.55 -1.51 1.38
N ALA A 151 30.46 -2.48 2.31
CA ALA A 151 29.98 -3.81 1.99
C ALA A 151 28.51 -3.83 1.56
N THR A 152 27.72 -2.94 2.15
CA THR A 152 26.28 -2.80 1.83
C THR A 152 25.99 -1.58 0.96
N GLN A 153 27.02 -0.84 0.53
CA GLN A 153 26.89 0.43 -0.22
C GLN A 153 25.91 1.40 0.44
N ARG A 154 26.03 1.54 1.77
CA ARG A 154 25.10 2.30 2.59
C ARG A 154 25.79 3.48 3.26
N LEU A 155 25.30 4.71 3.01
CA LEU A 155 25.68 5.91 3.75
C LEU A 155 24.69 6.16 4.88
N ASN A 156 25.12 6.04 6.13
CA ASN A 156 24.33 6.32 7.31
C ASN A 156 24.66 7.73 7.83
N LEU A 157 23.66 8.58 7.89
CA LEU A 157 23.72 9.89 8.53
C LEU A 157 22.93 9.84 9.83
N SER A 158 23.59 10.09 10.96
CA SER A 158 22.94 10.27 12.25
C SER A 158 22.83 11.76 12.51
N ILE A 159 21.60 12.27 12.58
CA ILE A 159 21.31 13.70 12.71
C ILE A 159 20.36 13.90 13.88
N PRO A 160 20.68 14.78 14.84
CA PRO A 160 19.80 15.07 15.97
C PRO A 160 18.40 15.49 15.49
N GLN A 161 17.36 15.04 16.17
CA GLN A 161 15.99 15.35 15.77
C GLN A 161 15.68 16.85 15.75
N ALA A 162 16.31 17.62 16.64
CA ALA A 162 16.20 19.08 16.66
C ALA A 162 16.74 19.75 15.37
N ALA A 163 17.63 19.05 14.66
CA ALA A 163 18.20 19.48 13.39
C ALA A 163 17.42 18.94 12.16
N MET A 164 16.40 18.13 12.38
CA MET A 164 15.55 17.62 11.33
C MET A 164 14.32 18.52 11.14
N ASN A 165 13.88 18.68 9.90
CA ASN A 165 12.54 19.17 9.67
C ASN A 165 11.57 18.16 10.29
N VAL A 166 10.63 18.60 11.09
CA VAL A 166 9.55 17.77 11.62
C VAL A 166 8.62 17.42 10.45
N GLN A 167 9.09 16.49 9.60
CA GLN A 167 8.25 15.93 8.55
C GLN A 167 7.52 14.73 9.13
N SER A 168 6.22 14.76 9.01
CA SER A 168 5.38 13.63 9.39
C SER A 168 5.78 12.38 8.60
N ARG A 169 5.82 11.23 9.25
CA ARG A 169 6.16 9.95 8.59
C ARG A 169 5.21 9.68 7.43
N GLY A 170 5.76 9.15 6.33
CA GLY A 170 5.01 8.98 5.08
C GLY A 170 4.78 10.28 4.30
N TYR A 171 5.41 11.40 4.72
CA TYR A 171 5.35 12.62 3.94
C TYR A 171 6.13 12.47 2.63
N VAL A 172 5.48 12.84 1.55
CA VAL A 172 6.10 13.03 0.24
C VAL A 172 5.75 14.43 -0.24
N ASP A 173 6.75 15.20 -0.63
CA ASP A 173 6.55 16.56 -1.13
C ASP A 173 5.57 16.55 -2.32
N PRO A 174 4.49 17.34 -2.29
CA PRO A 174 3.55 17.47 -3.40
C PRO A 174 4.17 17.82 -4.76
N ALA A 175 5.34 18.43 -4.78
CA ALA A 175 6.09 18.71 -6.00
C ALA A 175 6.61 17.44 -6.69
N ARG A 176 6.78 16.34 -5.93
CA ARG A 176 7.21 15.03 -6.43
C ARG A 176 6.05 14.14 -6.87
N TRP A 177 4.80 14.53 -6.64
CA TRP A 177 3.65 13.76 -7.08
C TRP A 177 3.54 13.82 -8.59
N ASP A 178 3.66 12.66 -9.20
CA ASP A 178 3.62 12.50 -10.65
C ASP A 178 2.18 12.54 -11.17
N ASP A 179 1.89 13.49 -12.04
CA ASP A 179 0.60 13.56 -12.73
C ASP A 179 0.46 12.47 -13.81
N GLY A 180 1.53 11.74 -14.11
CA GLY A 180 1.56 10.61 -15.01
C GLY A 180 1.61 10.97 -16.49
N ILE A 181 1.57 9.93 -17.32
CA ILE A 181 1.57 10.04 -18.78
C ILE A 181 0.15 10.22 -19.33
N PRO A 182 -0.01 10.83 -20.52
CA PRO A 182 -1.28 10.78 -21.23
C PRO A 182 -1.67 9.32 -21.49
N ALA A 183 -2.87 8.94 -21.09
CA ALA A 183 -3.36 7.58 -21.27
C ALA A 183 -4.88 7.53 -21.37
N ALA A 184 -5.40 6.54 -22.05
CA ALA A 184 -6.83 6.20 -22.04
C ALA A 184 -6.97 4.72 -21.71
N PHE A 185 -7.95 4.38 -20.88
CA PHE A 185 -8.15 3.00 -20.49
C PHE A 185 -9.62 2.63 -20.37
N VAL A 186 -9.85 1.34 -20.52
CA VAL A 186 -11.15 0.72 -20.34
C VAL A 186 -10.97 -0.50 -19.46
N ASN A 187 -11.56 -0.50 -18.27
CA ASN A 187 -11.80 -1.71 -17.51
C ASN A 187 -13.12 -2.31 -17.95
N TYR A 188 -13.10 -3.58 -18.29
CA TYR A 188 -14.30 -4.32 -18.65
C TYR A 188 -14.56 -5.47 -17.69
N ASN A 189 -15.82 -5.70 -17.38
CA ASN A 189 -16.30 -6.89 -16.69
C ASN A 189 -17.55 -7.37 -17.42
N LEU A 190 -17.39 -8.44 -18.16
CA LEU A 190 -18.44 -9.10 -18.91
C LEU A 190 -18.89 -10.35 -18.16
N THR A 191 -20.19 -10.44 -17.91
CA THR A 191 -20.83 -11.68 -17.43
C THR A 191 -21.98 -12.04 -18.35
N GLY A 192 -22.18 -13.33 -18.56
CA GLY A 192 -23.29 -13.81 -19.38
C GLY A 192 -23.81 -15.14 -18.90
N SER A 193 -25.05 -15.42 -19.22
CA SER A 193 -25.68 -16.69 -18.98
C SER A 193 -26.64 -17.11 -20.10
N GLN A 194 -26.72 -18.39 -20.28
CA GLN A 194 -27.74 -19.02 -21.11
C GLN A 194 -28.43 -20.09 -20.28
N THR A 195 -29.71 -19.87 -20.04
CA THR A 195 -30.55 -20.79 -19.24
C THR A 195 -31.56 -21.45 -20.15
N ARG A 196 -31.62 -22.76 -20.03
CA ARG A 196 -32.67 -23.59 -20.71
C ARG A 196 -33.57 -24.21 -19.64
N GLN A 197 -34.82 -23.83 -19.68
CA GLN A 197 -35.86 -24.33 -18.78
C GLN A 197 -36.97 -24.93 -19.59
N SER A 198 -37.15 -26.28 -19.55
CA SER A 198 -38.07 -27.00 -20.40
C SER A 198 -37.87 -26.65 -21.88
N GLU A 199 -38.87 -26.04 -22.53
CA GLU A 199 -38.83 -25.61 -23.93
C GLU A 199 -38.38 -24.15 -24.13
N THR A 200 -38.21 -23.39 -23.04
CA THR A 200 -37.79 -21.98 -23.11
C THR A 200 -36.30 -21.85 -22.93
N GLN A 201 -35.72 -21.00 -23.76
CA GLN A 201 -34.31 -20.60 -23.67
C GLN A 201 -34.25 -19.12 -23.48
N SER A 202 -33.54 -18.70 -22.44
CA SER A 202 -33.22 -17.29 -22.18
C SER A 202 -31.71 -17.08 -22.22
N ARG A 203 -31.30 -15.94 -22.75
CA ARG A 203 -29.91 -15.50 -22.76
C ARG A 203 -29.82 -14.10 -22.18
N SER A 204 -28.93 -13.89 -21.25
CA SER A 204 -28.63 -12.57 -20.70
C SER A 204 -27.13 -12.32 -20.68
N SER A 205 -26.74 -11.07 -20.89
CA SER A 205 -25.37 -10.65 -20.65
C SER A 205 -25.34 -9.23 -20.10
N TYR A 206 -24.33 -8.99 -19.28
CA TYR A 206 -24.10 -7.73 -18.62
C TYR A 206 -22.63 -7.35 -18.79
N LEU A 207 -22.37 -6.16 -19.32
CA LEU A 207 -21.05 -5.59 -19.47
C LEU A 207 -20.97 -4.33 -18.64
N ASN A 208 -20.10 -4.31 -17.65
CA ASN A 208 -19.73 -3.11 -16.89
C ASN A 208 -18.42 -2.56 -17.43
N LEU A 209 -18.39 -1.25 -17.66
CA LEU A 209 -17.23 -0.53 -18.14
C LEU A 209 -16.87 0.60 -17.19
N ARG A 210 -15.61 0.68 -16.80
CA ARG A 210 -15.00 1.81 -16.11
C ARG A 210 -13.94 2.40 -17.02
N ASN A 211 -14.28 3.53 -17.63
CA ASN A 211 -13.45 4.19 -18.63
C ASN A 211 -12.70 5.37 -18.03
N GLY A 212 -11.48 5.58 -18.46
CA GLY A 212 -10.68 6.72 -18.02
C GLY A 212 -9.85 7.32 -19.15
N ALA A 213 -9.61 8.62 -19.05
CA ALA A 213 -8.63 9.31 -19.88
C ALA A 213 -7.89 10.35 -19.03
N ASN A 214 -6.56 10.39 -19.17
CA ASN A 214 -5.67 11.26 -18.42
C ASN A 214 -4.93 12.19 -19.39
N LEU A 215 -4.89 13.48 -19.05
CA LEU A 215 -4.08 14.47 -19.76
C LEU A 215 -3.54 15.50 -18.77
N GLY A 216 -2.23 15.48 -18.51
CA GLY A 216 -1.61 16.27 -17.46
C GLY A 216 -2.33 16.02 -16.11
N PRO A 217 -2.73 17.04 -15.35
CA PRO A 217 -3.41 16.89 -14.06
C PRO A 217 -4.89 16.52 -14.15
N TRP A 218 -5.47 16.43 -15.35
CA TRP A 218 -6.89 16.17 -15.54
C TRP A 218 -7.21 14.70 -15.78
N ARG A 219 -8.26 14.21 -15.15
CA ARG A 219 -8.74 12.82 -15.19
C ARG A 219 -10.21 12.79 -15.57
N LEU A 220 -10.52 12.38 -16.79
CA LEU A 220 -11.89 12.05 -17.19
C LEU A 220 -12.19 10.62 -16.75
N ARG A 221 -13.34 10.42 -16.13
CA ARG A 221 -13.84 9.11 -15.69
C ARG A 221 -15.28 8.93 -16.13
N ASN A 222 -15.60 7.71 -16.53
CA ASN A 222 -16.98 7.32 -16.87
C ASN A 222 -17.24 5.91 -16.38
N ILE A 223 -18.39 5.70 -15.78
CA ILE A 223 -18.93 4.39 -15.42
C ILE A 223 -20.17 4.16 -16.26
N SER A 224 -20.19 3.08 -17.02
CA SER A 224 -21.31 2.71 -17.88
C SER A 224 -21.53 1.21 -17.85
N SER A 225 -22.74 0.80 -18.19
CA SER A 225 -23.11 -0.60 -18.30
C SER A 225 -23.97 -0.84 -19.55
N MET A 226 -23.84 -2.04 -20.07
CA MET A 226 -24.69 -2.56 -21.14
C MET A 226 -25.34 -3.85 -20.67
N GLN A 227 -26.63 -3.90 -20.74
CA GLN A 227 -27.40 -5.10 -20.45
C GLN A 227 -28.05 -5.61 -21.76
N TYR A 228 -27.90 -6.90 -21.96
CA TYR A 228 -28.65 -7.61 -23.01
C TYR A 228 -29.63 -8.58 -22.35
N ASP A 229 -30.93 -8.38 -22.65
CA ASP A 229 -32.06 -9.19 -22.21
C ASP A 229 -33.13 -9.07 -23.31
N GLN A 230 -32.99 -9.84 -24.39
CA GLN A 230 -33.73 -9.69 -25.63
C GLN A 230 -33.44 -8.37 -26.41
N HIS A 231 -33.15 -7.28 -25.69
CA HIS A 231 -32.77 -5.98 -26.24
C HIS A 231 -31.49 -5.43 -25.56
N TYR A 232 -30.70 -4.69 -26.32
CA TYR A 232 -29.54 -4.00 -25.77
C TYR A 232 -30.01 -2.72 -25.06
N ARG A 233 -29.65 -2.58 -23.78
CA ARG A 233 -29.86 -1.36 -23.01
C ARG A 233 -28.52 -0.84 -22.53
N TRP A 234 -28.15 0.36 -22.98
CA TRP A 234 -26.96 1.06 -22.54
C TRP A 234 -27.33 2.09 -21.49
N HIS A 235 -26.60 2.12 -20.39
CA HIS A 235 -26.77 3.10 -19.32
C HIS A 235 -25.41 3.69 -18.93
N SER A 236 -25.27 5.02 -19.01
CA SER A 236 -24.15 5.76 -18.45
C SER A 236 -24.52 6.21 -17.03
N GLN A 237 -23.89 5.60 -16.03
CA GLN A 237 -24.21 5.83 -14.62
C GLN A 237 -23.66 7.16 -14.12
N SER A 238 -22.42 7.48 -14.50
CA SER A 238 -21.76 8.72 -14.07
C SER A 238 -20.60 9.06 -15.00
N THR A 239 -20.43 10.37 -15.22
CA THR A 239 -19.28 10.91 -15.96
C THR A 239 -18.79 12.15 -15.26
N TRP A 240 -17.50 12.18 -14.92
CA TRP A 240 -16.89 13.32 -14.25
C TRP A 240 -15.47 13.57 -14.71
N LEU A 241 -15.06 14.84 -14.58
CA LEU A 241 -13.70 15.31 -14.71
C LEU A 241 -13.17 15.62 -13.32
N GLN A 242 -11.97 15.14 -12.99
CA GLN A 242 -11.35 15.43 -11.68
C GLN A 242 -9.92 15.92 -11.82
N ARG A 243 -9.48 16.62 -10.79
CA ARG A 243 -8.13 17.14 -10.66
C ARG A 243 -7.76 17.33 -9.20
N ASP A 244 -6.50 17.02 -8.88
CA ASP A 244 -5.88 17.31 -7.58
C ASP A 244 -5.61 18.82 -7.45
N VAL A 245 -6.01 19.40 -6.31
CA VAL A 245 -5.67 20.78 -5.93
C VAL A 245 -4.66 20.72 -4.79
N LYS A 246 -3.38 20.48 -5.17
CA LYS A 246 -2.27 20.18 -4.25
C LYS A 246 -2.08 21.23 -3.16
N SER A 247 -2.33 22.52 -3.46
CA SER A 247 -2.15 23.65 -2.53
C SER A 247 -3.06 23.61 -1.30
N VAL A 248 -4.28 23.08 -1.45
CA VAL A 248 -5.28 22.95 -0.37
C VAL A 248 -5.59 21.48 -0.03
N LYS A 249 -4.77 20.54 -0.54
CA LYS A 249 -4.91 19.09 -0.33
C LYS A 249 -6.34 18.61 -0.56
N SER A 250 -6.88 18.94 -1.72
CA SER A 250 -8.29 18.72 -2.05
C SER A 250 -8.44 18.18 -3.46
N LEU A 251 -9.57 17.53 -3.70
CA LEU A 251 -9.97 17.00 -4.98
C LEU A 251 -11.10 17.87 -5.56
N LEU A 252 -10.89 18.38 -6.77
CA LEU A 252 -11.92 19.07 -7.57
C LEU A 252 -12.56 18.03 -8.50
N ARG A 253 -13.91 17.93 -8.47
CA ARG A 253 -14.71 17.13 -9.40
C ARG A 253 -15.74 17.99 -10.11
N ILE A 254 -15.94 17.72 -11.41
CA ILE A 254 -16.92 18.41 -12.27
C ILE A 254 -17.67 17.34 -13.05
N GLY A 255 -18.98 17.28 -12.93
CA GLY A 255 -19.84 16.29 -13.58
C GLY A 255 -20.73 15.54 -12.61
N ASP A 256 -20.98 14.25 -12.87
CA ASP A 256 -21.80 13.39 -12.01
C ASP A 256 -20.96 12.89 -10.82
N THR A 257 -21.38 13.21 -9.62
CA THR A 257 -20.67 12.82 -8.38
C THR A 257 -21.66 12.69 -7.23
N PHE A 258 -21.15 12.38 -6.03
CA PHE A 258 -21.93 12.26 -4.79
C PHE A 258 -21.44 13.28 -3.77
N THR A 259 -22.36 13.83 -2.98
CA THR A 259 -22.01 14.68 -1.84
C THR A 259 -21.36 13.83 -0.74
N SER A 260 -20.55 14.45 0.14
CA SER A 260 -20.05 13.80 1.35
C SER A 260 -21.22 13.35 2.24
N GLY A 261 -21.19 12.10 2.69
CA GLY A 261 -22.19 11.47 3.57
C GLY A 261 -21.90 11.60 5.08
N GLU A 262 -20.91 12.40 5.47
CA GLU A 262 -20.45 12.47 6.87
C GLU A 262 -21.39 13.26 7.78
N VAL A 263 -21.95 14.38 7.29
CA VAL A 263 -22.88 15.26 8.02
C VAL A 263 -24.31 15.01 7.57
N PHE A 264 -24.57 15.19 6.27
CA PHE A 264 -25.86 14.91 5.65
C PHE A 264 -25.81 13.57 4.93
N ASP A 265 -26.97 12.97 4.65
CA ASP A 265 -27.03 11.79 3.81
C ASP A 265 -26.51 12.11 2.40
N SER A 266 -25.69 11.21 1.84
CA SER A 266 -25.09 11.41 0.52
C SER A 266 -26.13 11.37 -0.58
N VAL A 267 -26.03 12.30 -1.53
CA VAL A 267 -26.91 12.37 -2.70
C VAL A 267 -26.12 12.49 -3.99
N GLN A 268 -26.63 11.87 -5.06
CA GLN A 268 -26.04 11.99 -6.38
C GLN A 268 -26.43 13.33 -7.00
N PHE A 269 -25.49 13.98 -7.68
CA PHE A 269 -25.75 15.24 -8.36
C PHE A 269 -24.83 15.44 -9.56
N ARG A 270 -25.22 16.34 -10.43
CA ARG A 270 -24.39 16.84 -11.53
C ARG A 270 -24.00 18.27 -11.27
N GLY A 271 -22.71 18.53 -11.12
CA GLY A 271 -22.23 19.87 -10.76
C GLY A 271 -20.74 19.93 -10.52
N VAL A 272 -20.36 20.75 -9.54
CA VAL A 272 -18.96 20.95 -9.12
C VAL A 272 -18.83 20.61 -7.63
N GLN A 273 -17.77 19.92 -7.29
CA GLN A 273 -17.40 19.57 -5.92
C GLN A 273 -15.93 19.85 -5.67
N LEU A 274 -15.63 20.52 -4.55
CA LEU A 274 -14.29 20.64 -4.01
C LEU A 274 -14.31 20.06 -2.59
N MET A 275 -13.51 19.05 -2.34
CA MET A 275 -13.49 18.36 -1.05
C MET A 275 -12.06 18.04 -0.61
N SER A 276 -11.81 18.11 0.69
CA SER A 276 -10.54 17.67 1.27
C SER A 276 -10.28 16.20 0.93
N ASP A 277 -9.04 15.89 0.57
CA ASP A 277 -8.59 14.54 0.29
C ASP A 277 -7.57 14.10 1.35
N ASP A 278 -8.01 13.21 2.24
CA ASP A 278 -7.15 12.68 3.32
C ASP A 278 -6.00 11.81 2.76
N GLU A 279 -6.12 11.30 1.52
CA GLU A 279 -5.04 10.55 0.85
C GLU A 279 -3.80 11.43 0.59
N MET A 280 -3.99 12.75 0.42
CA MET A 280 -2.90 13.73 0.26
C MET A 280 -2.18 14.06 1.57
N LEU A 281 -2.68 13.57 2.70
CA LEU A 281 -2.01 13.74 3.99
C LEU A 281 -0.98 12.63 4.21
N PRO A 282 0.12 12.90 4.91
CA PRO A 282 1.02 11.85 5.39
C PRO A 282 0.26 10.80 6.20
N ASP A 283 0.72 9.53 6.16
CA ASP A 283 0.03 8.44 6.84
C ASP A 283 -0.14 8.69 8.34
N SER A 284 0.86 9.26 8.98
CA SER A 284 0.81 9.65 10.39
C SER A 284 -0.19 10.77 10.69
N GLN A 285 -0.70 11.47 9.68
CA GLN A 285 -1.66 12.58 9.85
C GLN A 285 -3.07 12.24 9.36
N ARG A 286 -3.26 11.07 8.73
CA ARG A 286 -4.59 10.59 8.33
C ARG A 286 -5.38 10.16 9.56
N GLY A 287 -6.66 10.41 9.59
CA GLY A 287 -7.53 10.05 10.69
C GLY A 287 -7.13 10.67 12.03
N PHE A 288 -7.61 10.09 13.11
CA PHE A 288 -7.31 10.52 14.48
C PHE A 288 -6.20 9.65 15.09
N ALA A 289 -5.27 10.28 15.81
CA ALA A 289 -4.39 9.66 16.78
C ALA A 289 -4.08 10.66 17.89
N PRO A 290 -3.95 10.23 19.16
CA PRO A 290 -3.69 11.12 20.28
C PRO A 290 -2.30 11.75 20.16
N VAL A 291 -2.14 12.95 20.70
CA VAL A 291 -0.83 13.57 20.87
C VAL A 291 -0.21 13.02 22.14
N ILE A 292 0.92 12.31 22.02
CA ILE A 292 1.65 11.79 23.17
C ILE A 292 2.54 12.91 23.72
N ARG A 293 2.34 13.27 25.00
CA ARG A 293 3.11 14.29 25.69
C ARG A 293 3.89 13.66 26.84
N GLY A 294 5.16 14.03 27.00
CA GLY A 294 6.01 13.51 28.06
C GLY A 294 7.14 14.46 28.39
N MET A 295 8.00 13.99 29.32
CA MET A 295 9.19 14.71 29.77
C MET A 295 10.40 13.80 29.64
N ALA A 296 11.45 14.26 28.99
CA ALA A 296 12.77 13.63 28.97
C ALA A 296 13.73 14.40 29.88
N HIS A 297 14.50 13.70 30.71
CA HIS A 297 15.50 14.32 31.60
C HIS A 297 16.86 14.49 30.92
N SER A 298 17.12 13.69 29.90
CA SER A 298 18.31 13.72 29.08
C SER A 298 17.91 13.54 27.60
N ASN A 299 18.88 13.43 26.70
CA ASN A 299 18.58 12.92 25.36
C ASN A 299 18.04 11.52 25.48
N ALA A 300 16.78 11.31 25.15
CA ALA A 300 16.08 10.07 25.39
C ALA A 300 15.52 9.46 24.11
N LYS A 301 15.48 8.12 24.06
CA LYS A 301 14.78 7.37 23.06
C LYS A 301 13.36 7.10 23.55
N VAL A 302 12.35 7.58 22.80
CA VAL A 302 10.94 7.32 23.06
C VAL A 302 10.45 6.23 22.12
N THR A 303 9.93 5.15 22.71
CA THR A 303 9.35 4.01 21.97
C THR A 303 7.88 3.92 22.32
N VAL A 304 7.01 3.85 21.31
CA VAL A 304 5.57 3.66 21.48
C VAL A 304 5.20 2.28 20.95
N SER A 305 4.57 1.50 21.80
CA SER A 305 4.11 0.14 21.47
C SER A 305 2.59 0.05 21.59
N GLN A 306 1.98 -0.81 20.78
CA GLN A 306 0.57 -1.18 20.88
C GLN A 306 0.45 -2.69 20.75
N HIS A 307 -0.26 -3.35 21.66
CA HIS A 307 -0.38 -4.82 21.72
C HIS A 307 0.98 -5.55 21.72
N GLY A 308 2.01 -4.94 22.33
CA GLY A 308 3.36 -5.50 22.37
C GLY A 308 4.22 -5.26 21.10
N TYR A 309 3.68 -4.65 20.06
CA TYR A 309 4.43 -4.28 18.86
C TYR A 309 4.82 -2.81 18.86
N VAL A 310 6.08 -2.52 18.55
CA VAL A 310 6.56 -1.15 18.41
C VAL A 310 5.97 -0.54 17.14
N ILE A 311 5.18 0.54 17.31
CA ILE A 311 4.53 1.26 16.22
C ILE A 311 5.22 2.59 15.90
N TYR A 312 6.01 3.12 16.84
CA TYR A 312 6.72 4.39 16.67
C TYR A 312 7.95 4.44 17.56
N GLU A 313 9.02 5.04 17.04
CA GLU A 313 10.25 5.27 17.78
C GLU A 313 10.86 6.61 17.36
N THR A 314 11.28 7.42 18.33
CA THR A 314 11.94 8.71 18.09
C THR A 314 12.93 9.05 19.20
N PHE A 315 13.84 9.98 18.90
CA PHE A 315 14.74 10.56 19.89
C PHE A 315 14.27 11.97 20.23
N VAL A 316 14.27 12.30 21.50
CA VAL A 316 13.86 13.60 22.03
C VAL A 316 14.99 14.23 22.86
N SER A 317 15.09 15.55 22.78
CA SER A 317 16.02 16.32 23.62
C SER A 317 15.48 16.42 25.06
N PRO A 318 16.34 16.81 26.04
CA PRO A 318 15.90 17.08 27.41
C PRO A 318 14.80 18.14 27.43
N GLY A 319 13.76 17.90 28.23
CA GLY A 319 12.61 18.77 28.36
C GLY A 319 11.30 18.12 28.02
N ALA A 320 10.26 18.94 27.89
CA ALA A 320 8.94 18.49 27.47
C ALA A 320 8.93 18.15 25.97
N PHE A 321 8.36 17.00 25.62
CA PHE A 321 8.17 16.59 24.24
C PHE A 321 6.70 16.33 23.90
N ALA A 322 6.36 16.47 22.63
CA ALA A 322 5.05 16.11 22.07
C ALA A 322 5.23 15.34 20.76
N ILE A 323 4.64 14.13 20.68
CA ILE A 323 4.58 13.33 19.45
C ILE A 323 3.19 13.52 18.86
N ASN A 324 3.12 14.18 17.73
CA ASN A 324 1.89 14.52 17.01
C ASN A 324 1.79 13.87 15.62
N ASP A 325 2.78 13.06 15.25
CA ASP A 325 2.90 12.38 13.97
C ASP A 325 2.79 10.86 14.08
N LEU A 326 2.12 10.37 15.12
CA LEU A 326 1.82 8.95 15.29
C LEU A 326 0.89 8.46 14.17
N TYR A 327 1.18 7.29 13.61
CA TYR A 327 0.27 6.66 12.64
C TYR A 327 -1.08 6.36 13.30
N PRO A 328 -2.21 6.69 12.66
CA PRO A 328 -3.49 6.18 13.11
C PRO A 328 -3.49 4.67 12.91
N THR A 329 -3.68 3.93 13.99
CA THR A 329 -3.85 2.48 13.90
C THR A 329 -5.32 2.16 13.62
N ALA A 330 -5.57 1.14 12.80
CA ALA A 330 -6.93 0.72 12.45
C ALA A 330 -7.69 0.17 13.67
N GLN A 331 -6.98 -0.18 14.74
CA GLN A 331 -7.52 -0.70 15.99
C GLN A 331 -7.31 0.33 17.09
N SER A 332 -8.36 0.63 17.83
CA SER A 332 -8.26 1.35 19.10
C SER A 332 -7.59 0.44 20.13
N GLY A 333 -6.94 1.01 21.11
CA GLY A 333 -6.26 0.27 22.19
C GLY A 333 -5.15 1.11 22.81
N ASP A 334 -4.79 0.80 24.03
CA ASP A 334 -3.83 1.59 24.77
C ASP A 334 -2.44 1.54 24.13
N LEU A 335 -1.77 2.69 24.12
CA LEU A 335 -0.40 2.85 23.68
C LEU A 335 0.51 2.83 24.91
N GLU A 336 1.49 1.93 24.93
CA GLU A 336 2.55 1.92 25.92
C GLU A 336 3.70 2.81 25.41
N VAL A 337 3.99 3.87 26.15
CA VAL A 337 5.09 4.81 25.84
C VAL A 337 6.25 4.57 26.79
N GLN A 338 7.39 4.24 26.25
CA GLN A 338 8.62 3.98 26.97
C GLN A 338 9.66 5.06 26.65
N VAL A 339 10.16 5.74 27.68
CA VAL A 339 11.22 6.74 27.59
C VAL A 339 12.49 6.17 28.18
N LYS A 340 13.48 5.90 27.33
CA LYS A 340 14.81 5.43 27.72
C LYS A 340 15.79 6.58 27.67
N GLU A 341 16.28 6.98 28.82
CA GLU A 341 17.22 8.08 29.00
C GLU A 341 18.66 7.68 28.61
N SER A 342 19.53 8.65 28.43
CA SER A 342 20.95 8.42 28.07
C SER A 342 21.75 7.64 29.13
N ASP A 343 21.32 7.70 30.40
CA ASP A 343 21.89 6.90 31.49
C ASP A 343 21.40 5.45 31.53
N GLY A 344 20.51 5.08 30.60
CA GLY A 344 19.91 3.75 30.50
C GLY A 344 18.67 3.55 31.37
N SER A 345 18.29 4.52 32.19
CA SER A 345 17.03 4.47 32.96
C SER A 345 15.83 4.48 32.01
N VAL A 346 14.79 3.71 32.36
CA VAL A 346 13.59 3.55 31.55
C VAL A 346 12.36 3.93 32.37
N ARG A 347 11.53 4.79 31.82
CA ARG A 347 10.20 5.11 32.35
C ARG A 347 9.14 4.75 31.34
N SER A 348 8.02 4.22 31.77
CA SER A 348 6.89 3.90 30.92
C SER A 348 5.59 4.50 31.44
N PHE A 349 4.71 4.86 30.53
CA PHE A 349 3.34 5.29 30.82
C PHE A 349 2.41 4.84 29.70
N THR A 350 1.13 4.76 30.00
CA THR A 350 0.08 4.37 29.06
C THR A 350 -0.65 5.61 28.52
N GLN A 351 -0.81 5.67 27.19
CA GLN A 351 -1.64 6.66 26.52
C GLN A 351 -2.87 5.97 25.94
N PRO A 352 -4.08 6.20 26.49
CA PRO A 352 -5.30 5.66 25.91
C PRO A 352 -5.57 6.17 24.50
N TYR A 353 -6.07 5.28 23.64
CA TYR A 353 -6.36 5.59 22.25
C TYR A 353 -7.67 4.95 21.77
N SER A 354 -8.58 5.78 21.27
CA SER A 354 -9.79 5.34 20.56
C SER A 354 -10.19 6.37 19.51
N THR A 355 -10.92 5.95 18.49
CA THR A 355 -11.29 6.82 17.36
C THR A 355 -12.71 6.54 16.86
N VAL A 356 -13.38 7.56 16.34
CA VAL A 356 -14.60 7.47 15.54
C VAL A 356 -14.35 8.12 14.16
N PRO A 357 -15.09 7.75 13.12
CA PRO A 357 -14.75 8.14 11.72
C PRO A 357 -14.67 9.64 11.45
N PHE A 358 -15.33 10.49 12.24
CA PHE A 358 -15.35 11.94 12.06
C PHE A 358 -14.39 12.71 12.99
N MET A 359 -13.61 12.03 13.83
CA MET A 359 -12.64 12.71 14.69
C MET A 359 -11.41 13.16 13.89
N LEU A 360 -11.00 14.41 14.15
CA LEU A 360 -9.81 15.01 13.56
C LEU A 360 -8.78 15.35 14.63
N ARG A 361 -7.51 15.37 14.24
CA ARG A 361 -6.41 15.87 15.07
C ARG A 361 -6.55 17.36 15.34
N GLU A 362 -6.00 17.81 16.44
CA GLU A 362 -5.92 19.23 16.82
C GLU A 362 -5.35 20.08 15.69
N GLY A 363 -6.02 21.18 15.35
CA GLY A 363 -5.64 22.13 14.31
C GLY A 363 -5.92 21.66 12.88
N ARG A 364 -6.51 20.47 12.67
CA ARG A 364 -6.87 19.97 11.35
C ARG A 364 -8.27 20.39 10.96
N SER A 365 -8.43 20.70 9.67
CA SER A 365 -9.74 20.96 9.08
C SER A 365 -9.98 20.01 7.91
N LYS A 366 -11.24 19.61 7.73
CA LYS A 366 -11.75 18.85 6.59
C LYS A 366 -13.01 19.52 6.10
N PHE A 367 -13.15 19.70 4.80
CA PHE A 367 -14.30 20.37 4.22
C PHE A 367 -14.78 19.69 2.94
N SER A 368 -16.06 19.91 2.59
CA SER A 368 -16.62 19.56 1.30
C SER A 368 -17.60 20.65 0.87
N LEU A 369 -17.40 21.17 -0.33
CA LEU A 369 -18.27 22.15 -0.98
C LEU A 369 -18.81 21.53 -2.27
N SER A 370 -20.11 21.46 -2.42
CA SER A 370 -20.80 20.89 -3.59
C SER A 370 -21.86 21.83 -4.08
N ALA A 371 -21.94 22.05 -5.38
CA ALA A 371 -22.97 22.85 -6.01
C ALA A 371 -23.37 22.22 -7.34
N GLY A 372 -24.66 22.09 -7.58
CA GLY A 372 -25.14 21.47 -8.80
C GLY A 372 -26.62 21.15 -8.79
N ARG A 373 -27.02 20.27 -9.68
CA ARG A 373 -28.38 19.79 -9.81
C ARG A 373 -28.49 18.38 -9.24
N TYR A 374 -29.42 18.18 -8.32
CA TYR A 374 -29.74 16.84 -7.76
C TYR A 374 -30.14 15.88 -8.88
N HIS A 375 -29.65 14.67 -8.81
CA HIS A 375 -29.96 13.60 -9.76
C HIS A 375 -30.47 12.38 -9.00
N SER A 376 -31.68 11.94 -9.34
CA SER A 376 -32.26 10.70 -8.81
C SER A 376 -32.38 9.67 -9.92
N SER A 377 -32.11 8.41 -9.62
CA SER A 377 -32.40 7.29 -10.52
C SER A 377 -33.90 6.92 -10.56
N GLN A 378 -34.69 7.40 -9.59
CA GLN A 378 -36.13 7.17 -9.55
C GLN A 378 -36.87 8.14 -10.49
N HIS A 379 -37.85 7.62 -11.19
CA HIS A 379 -38.70 8.43 -12.04
C HIS A 379 -39.59 9.35 -11.20
N GLN A 380 -39.88 10.57 -11.71
CA GLN A 380 -40.77 11.56 -11.11
C GLN A 380 -40.28 12.24 -9.83
N VAL A 381 -39.01 12.02 -9.43
CA VAL A 381 -38.38 12.75 -8.32
C VAL A 381 -37.89 14.11 -8.83
N ARG A 382 -38.15 15.18 -8.06
CA ARG A 382 -37.66 16.52 -8.37
C ARG A 382 -36.13 16.58 -8.40
N SER A 383 -35.61 17.41 -9.29
CA SER A 383 -34.16 17.58 -9.48
C SER A 383 -33.76 19.06 -9.32
N PRO A 384 -33.88 19.66 -8.12
CA PRO A 384 -33.54 21.06 -7.89
C PRO A 384 -32.04 21.31 -7.99
N GLN A 385 -31.70 22.58 -8.21
CA GLN A 385 -30.34 23.07 -7.95
C GLN A 385 -30.15 23.20 -6.44
N PHE A 386 -28.94 22.87 -5.96
CA PHE A 386 -28.60 22.97 -4.56
C PHE A 386 -27.12 23.31 -4.35
N VAL A 387 -26.82 23.78 -3.16
CA VAL A 387 -25.48 23.99 -2.63
C VAL A 387 -25.39 23.28 -1.29
N GLN A 388 -24.31 22.54 -1.06
CA GLN A 388 -23.99 21.91 0.21
C GLN A 388 -22.58 22.27 0.63
N GLY A 389 -22.41 22.67 1.89
CA GLY A 389 -21.11 22.89 2.52
C GLY A 389 -21.03 22.15 3.83
N THR A 390 -19.92 21.45 4.09
CA THR A 390 -19.61 20.79 5.35
C THR A 390 -18.21 21.17 5.80
N LEU A 391 -18.00 21.29 7.10
CA LEU A 391 -16.72 21.62 7.73
C LEU A 391 -16.54 20.83 9.02
N PHE A 392 -15.36 20.27 9.21
CA PHE A 392 -14.88 19.62 10.43
C PHE A 392 -13.63 20.35 10.91
N TYR A 393 -13.49 20.53 12.21
CA TYR A 393 -12.31 21.15 12.80
C TYR A 393 -11.92 20.46 14.11
N GLY A 394 -10.66 20.00 14.17
CA GLY A 394 -10.07 19.39 15.37
C GLY A 394 -9.64 20.43 16.38
N LEU A 395 -10.21 20.38 17.58
CA LEU A 395 -9.94 21.25 18.73
C LEU A 395 -9.00 20.56 19.71
N PRO A 396 -8.37 21.32 20.65
CA PRO A 396 -7.63 20.75 21.76
C PRO A 396 -8.45 19.77 22.63
N ALA A 397 -7.78 18.94 23.43
CA ALA A 397 -8.39 17.94 24.31
C ALA A 397 -9.29 16.91 23.58
N GLU A 398 -8.89 16.51 22.37
CA GLU A 398 -9.55 15.47 21.56
C GLU A 398 -11.00 15.80 21.19
N PHE A 399 -11.34 17.07 21.08
CA PHE A 399 -12.62 17.48 20.54
C PHE A 399 -12.55 17.67 19.02
N THR A 400 -13.63 17.37 18.34
CA THR A 400 -13.88 17.74 16.94
C THR A 400 -15.24 18.42 16.85
N LEU A 401 -15.26 19.66 16.37
CA LEU A 401 -16.49 20.38 16.05
C LEU A 401 -16.76 20.20 14.55
N TYR A 402 -18.01 19.91 14.19
CA TYR A 402 -18.38 19.78 12.79
C TYR A 402 -19.80 20.29 12.53
N GLY A 403 -20.08 20.59 11.27
CA GLY A 403 -21.38 21.02 10.84
C GLY A 403 -21.45 21.28 9.36
N GLY A 404 -22.62 21.74 8.91
CA GLY A 404 -22.84 22.02 7.51
C GLY A 404 -24.18 22.66 7.23
N THR A 405 -24.33 23.04 5.96
CA THR A 405 -25.59 23.55 5.41
C THR A 405 -25.86 22.93 4.04
N GLN A 406 -27.15 22.71 3.76
CA GLN A 406 -27.63 22.23 2.47
C GLN A 406 -28.83 23.08 2.06
N LEU A 407 -28.71 23.79 0.95
CA LEU A 407 -29.64 24.81 0.50
C LEU A 407 -30.12 24.50 -0.92
N ALA A 408 -31.45 24.53 -1.12
CA ALA A 408 -32.09 24.44 -2.41
C ALA A 408 -33.31 25.37 -2.41
N GLN A 409 -34.00 25.52 -3.56
CA GLN A 409 -35.13 26.43 -3.70
C GLN A 409 -36.20 26.21 -2.62
N ASP A 410 -36.57 24.93 -2.39
CA ASP A 410 -37.66 24.55 -1.47
C ASP A 410 -37.16 23.72 -0.29
N TYR A 411 -35.83 23.75 -0.02
CA TYR A 411 -35.21 22.94 1.04
C TYR A 411 -34.03 23.69 1.67
N GLN A 412 -34.02 23.69 2.99
CA GLN A 412 -32.92 24.26 3.76
C GLN A 412 -32.63 23.34 4.95
N ALA A 413 -31.37 22.95 5.13
CA ALA A 413 -30.95 22.20 6.31
C ALA A 413 -29.64 22.73 6.87
N TRP A 414 -29.51 22.68 8.18
CA TRP A 414 -28.32 23.02 8.97
C TRP A 414 -28.03 21.90 9.95
N ALA A 415 -26.78 21.55 10.06
CA ALA A 415 -26.31 20.56 11.01
C ALA A 415 -25.18 21.11 11.87
N LEU A 416 -25.17 20.72 13.14
CA LEU A 416 -24.10 21.01 14.09
C LEU A 416 -23.83 19.77 14.94
N GLY A 417 -22.56 19.41 15.09
CA GLY A 417 -22.15 18.23 15.83
C GLY A 417 -20.83 18.43 16.56
N ILE A 418 -20.62 17.61 17.55
CA ILE A 418 -19.40 17.54 18.36
C ILE A 418 -19.01 16.09 18.58
N GLY A 419 -17.71 15.80 18.44
CA GLY A 419 -17.10 14.52 18.78
C GLY A 419 -16.04 14.67 19.85
N ARG A 420 -15.85 13.65 20.69
CA ARG A 420 -14.79 13.61 21.69
C ARG A 420 -14.27 12.21 21.93
N GLY A 421 -12.94 12.09 22.06
CA GLY A 421 -12.25 10.94 22.60
C GLY A 421 -12.27 10.98 24.14
N PHE A 422 -12.58 9.85 24.75
CA PHE A 422 -12.59 9.66 26.23
C PHE A 422 -11.54 8.64 26.66
N GLY A 423 -10.49 8.47 25.85
CA GLY A 423 -9.43 7.50 26.11
C GLY A 423 -9.97 6.08 26.27
N GLU A 424 -9.79 5.48 27.44
CA GLU A 424 -10.22 4.10 27.73
C GLU A 424 -11.73 3.88 27.60
N LEU A 425 -12.54 4.92 27.69
CA LEU A 425 -14.00 4.82 27.57
C LEU A 425 -14.49 4.88 26.11
N GLY A 426 -13.59 5.00 25.14
CA GLY A 426 -13.96 5.07 23.74
C GLY A 426 -14.19 6.48 23.21
N SER A 427 -14.86 6.62 22.09
CA SER A 427 -15.17 7.88 21.44
C SER A 427 -16.67 8.04 21.19
N LEU A 428 -17.18 9.21 21.44
CA LEU A 428 -18.59 9.55 21.29
C LEU A 428 -18.73 10.78 20.38
N GLY A 429 -19.68 10.73 19.45
CA GLY A 429 -20.10 11.85 18.66
C GLY A 429 -21.59 12.06 18.70
N SER A 430 -22.03 13.31 18.63
CA SER A 430 -23.44 13.66 18.57
C SER A 430 -23.65 14.87 17.67
N ASP A 431 -24.70 14.82 16.87
CA ASP A 431 -25.11 15.94 16.03
C ASP A 431 -26.62 16.09 15.93
N VAL A 432 -27.03 17.30 15.63
CA VAL A 432 -28.41 17.65 15.36
C VAL A 432 -28.50 18.32 13.99
N THR A 433 -29.44 17.86 13.19
CA THR A 433 -29.77 18.45 11.89
C THR A 433 -31.19 19.02 11.95
N TRP A 434 -31.36 20.26 11.56
CA TRP A 434 -32.65 20.92 11.35
C TRP A 434 -32.92 21.04 9.86
N ALA A 435 -34.11 20.69 9.41
CA ALA A 435 -34.51 20.80 8.02
C ALA A 435 -35.88 21.46 7.87
N ASN A 436 -35.96 22.35 6.89
CA ASN A 436 -37.21 22.98 6.44
C ASN A 436 -37.44 22.62 4.97
N THR A 437 -38.62 22.09 4.67
CA THR A 437 -39.03 21.64 3.34
C THR A 437 -40.34 22.28 2.94
N ALA A 438 -40.39 22.87 1.75
CA ALA A 438 -41.64 23.29 1.12
C ALA A 438 -41.96 22.39 -0.09
N THR A 439 -43.19 22.00 -0.23
CA THR A 439 -43.62 21.24 -1.42
C THR A 439 -44.26 22.14 -2.46
N PRO A 440 -44.33 21.79 -3.75
CA PRO A 440 -45.06 22.55 -4.75
C PRO A 440 -46.53 22.76 -4.43
N SER A 441 -47.14 21.90 -3.64
CA SER A 441 -48.50 22.07 -3.11
C SER A 441 -48.61 23.00 -1.93
N ASP A 442 -47.56 23.81 -1.65
CA ASP A 442 -47.45 24.81 -0.55
C ASP A 442 -47.57 24.22 0.87
N ARG A 443 -47.20 22.94 1.06
CA ARG A 443 -47.11 22.36 2.37
C ARG A 443 -45.67 22.56 2.91
N HIS A 444 -45.59 23.05 4.14
CA HIS A 444 -44.34 23.29 4.84
C HIS A 444 -44.12 22.27 5.93
N TYR A 445 -42.92 21.73 5.97
CA TYR A 445 -42.49 20.78 6.97
C TYR A 445 -41.21 21.31 7.63
N ALA A 446 -41.19 21.38 8.95
CA ALA A 446 -40.02 21.76 9.72
C ALA A 446 -39.73 20.67 10.76
N GLY A 447 -38.56 20.13 10.76
CA GLY A 447 -38.21 19.03 11.63
C GLY A 447 -36.73 19.00 12.01
N HIS A 448 -36.39 18.09 12.89
CA HIS A 448 -35.03 17.87 13.35
C HIS A 448 -34.71 16.38 13.43
N SER A 449 -33.41 16.06 13.30
CA SER A 449 -32.86 14.72 13.47
C SER A 449 -31.70 14.82 14.47
N LEU A 450 -31.65 13.93 15.44
CA LEU A 450 -30.57 13.75 16.39
C LEU A 450 -29.84 12.44 16.06
N ARG A 451 -28.50 12.49 15.95
CA ARG A 451 -27.67 11.31 15.76
C ARG A 451 -26.64 11.23 16.90
N VAL A 452 -26.44 10.04 17.43
CA VAL A 452 -25.39 9.72 18.42
C VAL A 452 -24.63 8.50 17.90
N GLN A 453 -23.31 8.57 17.95
CA GLN A 453 -22.43 7.48 17.51
C GLN A 453 -21.36 7.21 18.57
N TYR A 454 -21.10 5.94 18.84
CA TYR A 454 -20.10 5.49 19.79
C TYR A 454 -19.23 4.39 19.18
N GLN A 455 -17.93 4.41 19.48
CA GLN A 455 -17.00 3.37 19.10
C GLN A 455 -16.00 3.10 20.22
N LYS A 456 -15.70 1.81 20.44
CA LYS A 456 -14.68 1.36 21.41
C LYS A 456 -14.14 0.00 21.02
N ASP A 457 -12.83 -0.16 21.12
CA ASP A 457 -12.15 -1.46 21.07
C ASP A 457 -11.55 -1.80 22.43
N PHE A 458 -11.82 -2.98 22.91
CA PHE A 458 -11.28 -3.55 24.14
C PHE A 458 -10.16 -4.52 23.77
N ALA A 459 -8.96 -4.02 23.63
CA ALA A 459 -7.80 -4.82 23.21
C ALA A 459 -7.49 -5.97 24.18
N SER A 460 -7.68 -5.76 25.49
CA SER A 460 -7.45 -6.77 26.53
C SER A 460 -8.34 -8.00 26.41
N THR A 461 -9.56 -7.85 25.87
CA THR A 461 -10.54 -8.93 25.71
C THR A 461 -10.70 -9.38 24.26
N GLY A 462 -10.08 -8.69 23.30
CA GLY A 462 -10.30 -8.91 21.86
C GLY A 462 -11.69 -8.55 21.39
N THR A 463 -12.40 -7.64 22.11
CA THR A 463 -13.74 -7.18 21.77
C THR A 463 -13.68 -5.83 21.05
N SER A 464 -14.35 -5.73 19.91
CA SER A 464 -14.49 -4.50 19.16
C SER A 464 -15.96 -4.13 18.99
N PHE A 465 -16.32 -2.94 19.44
CA PHE A 465 -17.56 -2.27 19.05
C PHE A 465 -17.25 -1.35 17.88
N SER A 466 -17.45 -1.82 16.67
CA SER A 466 -17.07 -1.06 15.46
C SER A 466 -18.05 0.08 15.18
N LEU A 467 -19.32 -0.04 15.58
CA LEU A 467 -20.32 1.01 15.47
C LEU A 467 -21.48 0.74 16.43
N ALA A 468 -21.84 1.75 17.22
CA ALA A 468 -23.14 1.87 17.84
C ALA A 468 -23.70 3.24 17.43
N SER A 469 -24.79 3.24 16.69
CA SER A 469 -25.40 4.45 16.16
C SER A 469 -26.87 4.49 16.50
N TYR A 470 -27.32 5.64 16.94
CA TYR A 470 -28.71 5.95 17.19
C TYR A 470 -29.07 7.23 16.46
N ARG A 471 -30.15 7.19 15.64
CA ARG A 471 -30.71 8.38 15.01
C ARG A 471 -32.19 8.44 15.31
N TYR A 472 -32.64 9.58 15.79
CA TYR A 472 -34.05 9.91 15.93
C TYR A 472 -34.40 11.10 15.06
N SER A 473 -35.53 11.02 14.34
CA SER A 473 -36.04 12.10 13.51
C SER A 473 -37.47 12.43 13.90
N SER A 474 -37.81 13.70 13.98
CA SER A 474 -39.18 14.15 14.23
C SER A 474 -40.10 13.83 13.04
N GLY A 475 -41.41 13.76 13.26
CA GLY A 475 -42.39 13.40 12.23
C GLY A 475 -42.49 14.36 11.05
N SER A 476 -41.90 15.55 11.17
CA SER A 476 -41.84 16.55 10.07
C SER A 476 -40.43 16.72 9.53
N TYR A 477 -39.47 15.88 9.92
CA TYR A 477 -38.13 15.89 9.36
C TYR A 477 -38.08 15.07 8.07
N TYR A 478 -37.55 15.66 7.00
CA TYR A 478 -37.25 14.99 5.74
C TYR A 478 -35.82 15.31 5.34
N GLY A 479 -35.05 14.30 5.00
CA GLY A 479 -33.76 14.47 4.34
C GLY A 479 -33.94 15.00 2.92
N PHE A 480 -32.86 15.49 2.30
CA PHE A 480 -32.93 16.13 0.99
C PHE A 480 -33.53 15.25 -0.12
N SER A 481 -33.14 13.97 -0.18
CA SER A 481 -33.70 13.04 -1.17
C SER A 481 -35.17 12.74 -0.89
N GLU A 482 -35.54 12.57 0.38
CA GLU A 482 -36.94 12.35 0.80
C GLU A 482 -37.83 13.55 0.51
N ALA A 483 -37.33 14.77 0.81
CA ALA A 483 -38.04 16.02 0.51
C ALA A 483 -38.35 16.20 -0.99
N ASN A 484 -37.45 15.74 -1.86
CA ASN A 484 -37.65 15.83 -3.31
C ASN A 484 -38.58 14.71 -3.88
N ALA A 485 -38.79 13.64 -3.08
CA ALA A 485 -39.67 12.53 -3.44
C ALA A 485 -41.09 12.63 -2.86
N LEU A 486 -41.39 13.62 -1.98
CA LEU A 486 -42.66 13.76 -1.24
C LEU A 486 -43.92 13.78 -2.12
N GLU A 487 -43.80 14.25 -3.37
CA GLU A 487 -44.95 14.34 -4.32
C GLU A 487 -44.88 13.34 -5.47
N SER A 488 -43.90 12.43 -5.44
CA SER A 488 -43.90 11.33 -6.42
C SER A 488 -45.02 10.35 -6.09
N GLN A 489 -45.87 10.09 -7.05
CA GLN A 489 -47.06 9.26 -6.85
C GLN A 489 -46.77 7.76 -6.68
N SER A 490 -45.51 7.35 -6.70
CA SER A 490 -45.15 5.95 -6.85
C SER A 490 -44.83 5.22 -5.56
N GLU A 491 -44.60 5.89 -4.43
CA GLU A 491 -44.28 5.21 -3.16
C GLU A 491 -44.84 5.99 -1.97
N ARG A 492 -45.44 5.25 -1.03
CA ARG A 492 -45.74 5.72 0.32
C ARG A 492 -44.39 5.92 0.99
N LEU A 493 -43.90 7.15 1.04
CA LEU A 493 -42.69 7.51 1.79
C LEU A 493 -43.03 7.35 3.27
N ASP A 494 -42.68 6.21 3.81
CA ASP A 494 -42.70 6.01 5.25
C ASP A 494 -41.60 6.87 5.84
N ASN A 495 -41.97 7.95 6.54
CA ASN A 495 -41.02 8.88 7.13
C ASN A 495 -40.27 8.19 8.27
N LYS A 496 -38.93 8.14 8.19
CA LYS A 496 -38.06 7.48 9.18
C LYS A 496 -38.21 8.14 10.53
N ARG A 497 -38.42 7.33 11.56
CA ARG A 497 -38.58 7.80 12.92
C ARG A 497 -37.32 7.55 13.75
N GLN A 498 -36.86 6.32 13.80
CA GLN A 498 -35.75 5.89 14.65
C GLN A 498 -34.94 4.83 13.93
N ARG A 499 -33.64 4.97 14.02
CA ARG A 499 -32.69 4.01 13.45
C ARG A 499 -31.66 3.65 14.50
N GLU A 500 -31.46 2.38 14.69
CA GLU A 500 -30.49 1.81 15.61
C GLU A 500 -29.60 0.84 14.87
N GLU A 501 -28.31 0.97 15.08
CA GLU A 501 -27.31 0.08 14.50
C GLU A 501 -26.30 -0.30 15.58
N ILE A 502 -25.95 -1.59 15.63
CA ILE A 502 -24.87 -2.09 16.47
C ILE A 502 -24.07 -3.13 15.72
N SER A 503 -22.75 -3.05 15.81
CA SER A 503 -21.84 -4.05 15.29
C SER A 503 -20.78 -4.36 16.33
N VAL A 504 -20.67 -5.63 16.70
CA VAL A 504 -19.72 -6.13 17.72
C VAL A 504 -18.97 -7.31 17.13
N ALA A 505 -17.67 -7.31 17.26
CA ALA A 505 -16.82 -8.43 16.97
C ALA A 505 -16.04 -8.84 18.22
N GLN A 506 -16.00 -10.12 18.51
CA GLN A 506 -15.26 -10.71 19.63
C GLN A 506 -14.31 -11.78 19.10
N SER A 507 -13.03 -11.60 19.33
CA SER A 507 -12.02 -12.63 19.05
C SER A 507 -11.77 -13.50 20.27
N PHE A 508 -11.71 -14.82 20.07
CA PHE A 508 -11.37 -15.82 21.07
C PHE A 508 -10.04 -16.48 20.67
N GLY A 509 -8.95 -15.87 21.11
CA GLY A 509 -7.61 -16.24 20.64
C GLY A 509 -7.41 -15.94 19.13
N ALA A 510 -6.53 -16.71 18.48
CA ALA A 510 -6.14 -16.46 17.10
C ALA A 510 -7.05 -17.13 16.05
N VAL A 511 -7.93 -18.04 16.46
CA VAL A 511 -8.61 -18.94 15.52
C VAL A 511 -10.14 -18.93 15.60
N SER A 512 -10.71 -18.23 16.56
CA SER A 512 -12.16 -18.17 16.72
C SER A 512 -12.66 -16.75 16.84
N SER A 513 -13.84 -16.47 16.29
CA SER A 513 -14.47 -15.16 16.37
C SER A 513 -16.00 -15.25 16.39
N LEU A 514 -16.63 -14.32 17.11
CA LEU A 514 -18.06 -14.09 17.10
C LEU A 514 -18.30 -12.69 16.54
N ALA A 515 -19.17 -12.58 15.55
CA ALA A 515 -19.62 -11.32 14.99
C ALA A 515 -21.14 -11.17 15.20
N ILE A 516 -21.54 -10.00 15.65
CA ILE A 516 -22.95 -9.63 15.85
C ILE A 516 -23.18 -8.32 15.15
N SER A 517 -24.14 -8.25 14.25
CA SER A 517 -24.65 -7.01 13.70
C SER A 517 -26.16 -6.95 13.80
N ALA A 518 -26.67 -5.83 14.22
CA ALA A 518 -28.11 -5.60 14.31
C ALA A 518 -28.45 -4.21 13.78
N TYR A 519 -29.54 -4.13 13.10
CA TYR A 519 -30.12 -2.92 12.52
C TYR A 519 -31.60 -2.92 12.77
N SER A 520 -32.16 -1.77 13.19
CA SER A 520 -33.59 -1.56 13.35
C SER A 520 -33.95 -0.17 12.83
N GLN A 521 -34.97 -0.08 11.96
CA GLN A 521 -35.53 1.16 11.43
C GLN A 521 -37.04 1.17 11.64
N THR A 522 -37.53 2.15 12.36
CA THR A 522 -38.97 2.39 12.53
C THR A 522 -39.41 3.62 11.74
N TYR A 523 -40.69 3.72 11.46
CA TYR A 523 -41.28 4.77 10.63
C TYR A 523 -42.40 5.50 11.36
N TRP A 524 -42.62 6.78 11.00
CA TRP A 524 -43.80 7.52 11.41
C TRP A 524 -44.98 7.06 10.59
N HIS A 525 -46.14 6.99 11.19
CA HIS A 525 -47.39 6.63 10.52
C HIS A 525 -47.44 5.22 9.92
N SER A 526 -46.51 4.38 10.27
CA SER A 526 -46.47 2.97 9.91
C SER A 526 -46.19 2.14 11.16
N ASN A 527 -46.87 0.97 11.24
CA ASN A 527 -46.57 -0.04 12.25
C ASN A 527 -45.52 -1.07 11.79
N SER A 528 -45.08 -0.92 10.54
CA SER A 528 -44.04 -1.76 9.99
C SER A 528 -42.65 -1.26 10.40
N ASN A 529 -41.71 -2.17 10.54
CA ASN A 529 -40.30 -1.88 10.82
C ASN A 529 -39.41 -2.71 9.93
N ASP A 530 -38.23 -2.20 9.66
CA ASP A 530 -37.16 -2.97 9.05
C ASP A 530 -36.17 -3.38 10.15
N GLU A 531 -35.98 -4.69 10.32
CA GLU A 531 -35.05 -5.24 11.30
C GLU A 531 -34.15 -6.27 10.64
N THR A 532 -32.87 -6.22 10.96
CA THR A 532 -31.91 -7.23 10.52
C THR A 532 -31.00 -7.56 11.70
N VAL A 533 -30.86 -8.85 11.99
CA VAL A 533 -29.90 -9.35 12.97
C VAL A 533 -29.08 -10.45 12.31
N HIS A 534 -27.78 -10.31 12.40
CA HIS A 534 -26.81 -11.31 11.95
C HIS A 534 -25.92 -11.70 13.12
N LEU A 535 -25.86 -12.99 13.41
CA LEU A 535 -24.97 -13.61 14.36
C LEU A 535 -24.10 -14.61 13.60
N GLY A 536 -22.78 -14.48 13.69
CA GLY A 536 -21.85 -15.41 13.06
C GLY A 536 -20.76 -15.84 14.03
N PHE A 537 -20.60 -17.14 14.22
CA PHE A 537 -19.48 -17.73 14.94
C PHE A 537 -18.61 -18.52 13.99
N TYR A 538 -17.32 -18.24 13.97
CA TYR A 538 -16.32 -18.89 13.12
C TYR A 538 -15.20 -19.45 13.99
N SER A 539 -14.69 -20.60 13.62
CA SER A 539 -13.55 -21.21 14.31
C SER A 539 -12.74 -22.08 13.35
N ALA A 540 -11.45 -22.26 13.67
CA ALA A 540 -10.58 -23.18 12.94
C ALA A 540 -9.82 -24.08 13.91
N TRP A 541 -9.62 -25.33 13.50
CA TRP A 541 -8.83 -26.31 14.25
C TRP A 541 -8.03 -27.20 13.30
N LYS A 542 -6.71 -27.19 13.43
CA LYS A 542 -5.79 -27.96 12.57
C LYS A 542 -6.05 -27.80 11.07
N GLY A 543 -6.34 -26.57 10.63
CA GLY A 543 -6.63 -26.25 9.23
C GLY A 543 -8.09 -26.46 8.81
N VAL A 544 -8.89 -27.21 9.57
CA VAL A 544 -10.33 -27.34 9.34
C VAL A 544 -11.04 -26.11 9.89
N SER A 545 -11.76 -25.39 9.04
CA SER A 545 -12.56 -24.22 9.45
C SER A 545 -14.05 -24.52 9.41
N TRP A 546 -14.80 -23.98 10.36
CA TRP A 546 -16.23 -24.12 10.41
C TRP A 546 -16.90 -22.86 10.96
N GLY A 547 -18.16 -22.66 10.58
CA GLY A 547 -18.94 -21.53 11.02
C GLY A 547 -20.40 -21.83 11.17
N VAL A 548 -21.06 -21.13 12.09
CA VAL A 548 -22.50 -21.12 12.29
C VAL A 548 -23.00 -19.70 12.16
N GLY A 549 -24.02 -19.49 11.34
CA GLY A 549 -24.70 -18.22 11.16
C GLY A 549 -26.18 -18.28 11.50
N TYR A 550 -26.67 -17.18 12.07
CA TYR A 550 -28.10 -16.92 12.22
C TYR A 550 -28.44 -15.59 11.60
N TYR A 551 -29.45 -15.56 10.77
CA TYR A 551 -29.95 -14.39 10.07
C TYR A 551 -31.44 -14.20 10.39
N TYR A 552 -31.77 -13.00 10.80
CA TYR A 552 -33.14 -12.54 11.00
C TYR A 552 -33.34 -11.28 10.17
N THR A 553 -34.39 -11.27 9.35
CA THR A 553 -34.76 -10.10 8.56
C THR A 553 -36.26 -9.93 8.57
N GLN A 554 -36.69 -8.76 9.04
CA GLN A 554 -38.07 -8.28 8.92
C GLN A 554 -38.03 -7.05 8.02
N SER A 555 -38.84 -7.03 6.96
CA SER A 555 -39.00 -5.87 6.09
C SER A 555 -40.40 -5.29 6.25
N SER A 556 -40.49 -3.96 6.16
CA SER A 556 -41.78 -3.25 6.15
C SER A 556 -42.73 -3.70 5.05
N ASP A 557 -42.20 -4.31 3.97
CA ASP A 557 -43.00 -4.84 2.84
C ASP A 557 -43.47 -6.27 3.02
N ARG A 558 -43.05 -6.96 4.09
CA ARG A 558 -43.38 -8.38 4.35
C ARG A 558 -44.10 -8.56 5.67
N GLU A 559 -45.20 -9.35 5.62
CA GLU A 559 -45.95 -9.68 6.83
C GLU A 559 -45.20 -10.57 7.81
N LYS A 560 -44.25 -11.38 7.32
CA LYS A 560 -43.52 -12.35 8.16
C LYS A 560 -42.00 -12.11 8.07
N ALA A 561 -41.36 -12.23 9.22
CA ALA A 561 -39.91 -12.21 9.32
C ALA A 561 -39.30 -13.47 8.69
N ASP A 562 -38.24 -13.28 7.97
CA ASP A 562 -37.34 -14.33 7.49
C ASP A 562 -36.32 -14.68 8.58
N ARG A 563 -36.18 -15.98 8.90
CA ARG A 563 -35.17 -16.47 9.87
C ARG A 563 -34.45 -17.63 9.22
N SER A 564 -33.16 -17.58 9.17
CA SER A 564 -32.37 -18.66 8.61
C SER A 564 -31.16 -19.00 9.46
N TRP A 565 -30.80 -20.26 9.47
CA TRP A 565 -29.57 -20.78 10.05
C TRP A 565 -28.69 -21.30 8.94
N SER A 566 -27.40 -21.08 9.10
CA SER A 566 -26.38 -21.64 8.22
C SER A 566 -25.30 -22.35 9.03
N PHE A 567 -24.78 -23.43 8.48
CA PHE A 567 -23.57 -24.10 8.94
C PHE A 567 -22.67 -24.34 7.75
N ASN A 568 -21.40 -24.06 7.90
CA ASN A 568 -20.38 -24.32 6.90
C ASN A 568 -19.17 -25.00 7.55
N LEU A 569 -18.58 -25.93 6.81
CA LEU A 569 -17.38 -26.67 7.18
C LEU A 569 -16.46 -26.72 5.96
N ASN A 570 -15.17 -26.39 6.16
CA ASN A 570 -14.16 -26.50 5.13
C ASN A 570 -12.98 -27.34 5.62
N ILE A 571 -12.60 -28.32 4.83
CA ILE A 571 -11.54 -29.29 5.13
C ILE A 571 -10.48 -29.20 4.02
N PRO A 572 -9.27 -28.69 4.29
CA PRO A 572 -8.20 -28.69 3.32
C PRO A 572 -7.71 -30.12 3.04
N LEU A 573 -7.48 -30.43 1.77
CA LEU A 573 -7.05 -31.74 1.31
C LEU A 573 -5.54 -31.89 1.20
N GLY A 574 -4.78 -30.99 1.78
CA GLY A 574 -3.31 -30.98 1.71
C GLY A 574 -2.70 -32.38 1.94
N GLY A 575 -1.81 -32.80 1.06
CA GLY A 575 -1.20 -34.10 0.99
C GLY A 575 -1.94 -35.16 0.13
N TRP A 576 -3.20 -34.90 -0.25
CA TRP A 576 -3.96 -35.69 -1.22
C TRP A 576 -4.15 -34.93 -2.54
N LEU A 577 -4.52 -33.66 -2.41
CA LEU A 577 -4.72 -32.75 -3.52
C LEU A 577 -4.28 -31.37 -3.03
N ASP A 578 -3.08 -30.99 -3.41
CA ASP A 578 -2.50 -29.72 -2.96
C ASP A 578 -3.39 -28.54 -3.39
N GLU A 579 -3.43 -27.50 -2.56
CA GLU A 579 -4.19 -26.27 -2.78
C GLU A 579 -5.71 -26.47 -2.99
N SER A 580 -6.25 -27.61 -2.51
CA SER A 580 -7.66 -27.93 -2.66
C SER A 580 -8.35 -28.19 -1.32
N SER A 581 -9.67 -27.97 -1.29
CA SER A 581 -10.49 -28.12 -0.10
C SER A 581 -11.84 -28.76 -0.44
N VAL A 582 -12.39 -29.50 0.52
CA VAL A 582 -13.78 -29.95 0.51
C VAL A 582 -14.59 -29.09 1.46
N GLY A 583 -15.65 -28.49 0.94
CA GLY A 583 -16.62 -27.73 1.69
C GLY A 583 -17.93 -28.54 1.91
N TYR A 584 -18.55 -28.35 3.06
CA TYR A 584 -19.92 -28.71 3.30
C TYR A 584 -20.67 -27.49 3.81
N SER A 585 -21.83 -27.20 3.25
CA SER A 585 -22.72 -26.16 3.75
C SER A 585 -24.15 -26.60 3.84
N THR A 586 -24.86 -26.10 4.85
CA THR A 586 -26.31 -26.30 4.97
C THR A 586 -26.96 -25.02 5.44
N THR A 587 -28.13 -24.75 4.91
CA THR A 587 -29.00 -23.65 5.32
C THR A 587 -30.42 -24.17 5.59
N SER A 588 -31.11 -23.55 6.55
CA SER A 588 -32.50 -23.85 6.84
C SER A 588 -33.24 -22.57 7.24
N ASP A 589 -34.43 -22.37 6.71
CA ASP A 589 -35.27 -21.22 7.02
C ASP A 589 -36.52 -21.61 7.86
N ASN A 590 -37.27 -20.58 8.32
CA ASN A 590 -38.49 -20.74 9.10
C ASN A 590 -39.69 -21.14 8.24
N ASN A 591 -39.59 -21.19 6.92
CA ASN A 591 -40.62 -21.64 6.00
C ASN A 591 -40.46 -23.13 5.68
N GLY A 592 -39.52 -23.81 6.32
CA GLY A 592 -39.23 -25.23 6.15
C GLY A 592 -38.36 -25.53 4.92
N HIS A 593 -37.74 -24.52 4.27
CA HIS A 593 -36.80 -24.77 3.21
C HIS A 593 -35.45 -25.12 3.83
N SER A 594 -34.83 -26.17 3.32
CA SER A 594 -33.46 -26.52 3.67
C SER A 594 -32.65 -26.88 2.43
N SER A 595 -31.39 -26.48 2.42
CA SER A 595 -30.46 -26.90 1.38
C SER A 595 -29.16 -27.40 2.00
N GLN A 596 -28.57 -28.40 1.34
CA GLN A 596 -27.28 -28.98 1.72
C GLN A 596 -26.44 -29.08 0.47
N GLN A 597 -25.14 -28.78 0.61
CA GLN A 597 -24.22 -28.76 -0.50
C GLN A 597 -22.85 -29.28 -0.07
N VAL A 598 -22.24 -30.09 -0.91
CA VAL A 598 -20.85 -30.49 -0.84
C VAL A 598 -20.14 -29.85 -2.00
N SER A 599 -18.97 -29.28 -1.77
CA SER A 599 -18.14 -28.65 -2.78
C SER A 599 -16.69 -29.15 -2.71
N LEU A 600 -16.07 -29.30 -3.86
CA LEU A 600 -14.64 -29.51 -4.02
C LEU A 600 -14.10 -28.33 -4.84
N TYR A 601 -13.11 -27.62 -4.33
CA TYR A 601 -12.56 -26.44 -5.01
C TYR A 601 -11.07 -26.27 -4.68
N GLY A 602 -10.34 -25.66 -5.59
CA GLY A 602 -8.92 -25.42 -5.44
C GLY A 602 -8.26 -25.04 -6.76
N ALA A 603 -6.93 -24.91 -6.73
CA ALA A 603 -6.14 -24.70 -7.93
C ALA A 603 -5.95 -26.03 -8.70
N VAL A 604 -5.90 -25.93 -10.03
CA VAL A 604 -5.52 -27.07 -10.89
C VAL A 604 -4.04 -27.38 -10.66
N PRO A 605 -3.69 -28.65 -10.30
CA PRO A 605 -2.30 -28.99 -9.99
C PRO A 605 -1.32 -28.59 -11.08
N GLY A 606 -0.27 -27.86 -10.66
CA GLY A 606 0.75 -27.32 -11.57
C GLY A 606 0.33 -26.07 -12.37
N ARG A 607 -0.84 -25.51 -12.10
CA ARG A 607 -1.41 -24.32 -12.73
C ARG A 607 -1.92 -23.36 -11.67
N GLY A 608 -1.05 -22.47 -11.15
CA GLY A 608 -1.43 -21.46 -10.18
C GLY A 608 -2.36 -20.34 -10.71
N ASP A 609 -2.63 -20.37 -12.03
CA ASP A 609 -3.49 -19.41 -12.72
C ASP A 609 -4.88 -19.94 -13.04
N LEU A 610 -5.19 -21.19 -12.68
CA LEU A 610 -6.45 -21.85 -13.02
C LEU A 610 -7.08 -22.55 -11.80
N ASP A 611 -8.23 -22.04 -11.38
CA ASP A 611 -9.01 -22.60 -10.28
C ASP A 611 -10.19 -23.41 -10.81
N TYR A 612 -10.62 -24.40 -10.02
CA TYR A 612 -11.80 -25.18 -10.32
C TYR A 612 -12.74 -25.24 -9.12
N SER A 613 -14.05 -25.38 -9.40
CA SER A 613 -15.05 -25.68 -8.38
C SER A 613 -16.07 -26.69 -8.90
N LEU A 614 -16.33 -27.70 -8.09
CA LEU A 614 -17.36 -28.75 -8.33
C LEU A 614 -18.29 -28.74 -7.13
N GLN A 615 -19.60 -28.73 -7.38
CA GLN A 615 -20.57 -28.66 -6.31
C GLN A 615 -21.72 -29.61 -6.59
N GLN A 616 -22.16 -30.29 -5.54
CA GLN A 616 -23.37 -31.14 -5.55
C GLN A 616 -24.25 -30.76 -4.37
N GLY A 617 -25.46 -30.34 -4.63
CA GLY A 617 -26.44 -29.95 -3.61
C GLY A 617 -27.78 -30.65 -3.72
N HIS A 618 -28.53 -30.57 -2.63
CA HIS A 618 -29.92 -30.97 -2.57
C HIS A 618 -30.72 -29.96 -1.75
N ALA A 619 -31.85 -29.52 -2.27
CA ALA A 619 -32.78 -28.67 -1.54
C ALA A 619 -34.18 -29.33 -1.54
N ASN A 620 -34.88 -29.17 -0.39
CA ASN A 620 -36.24 -29.67 -0.25
C ASN A 620 -37.27 -28.74 -0.96
N ALA A 621 -38.54 -28.88 -0.64
CA ALA A 621 -39.64 -28.08 -1.16
C ALA A 621 -39.73 -28.05 -2.70
N GLY A 622 -39.43 -29.21 -3.33
CA GLY A 622 -39.54 -29.38 -4.78
C GLY A 622 -38.39 -28.86 -5.62
N GLN A 623 -37.35 -28.29 -5.01
CA GLN A 623 -36.18 -27.81 -5.74
C GLN A 623 -35.23 -28.94 -6.17
N GLY A 624 -35.20 -30.05 -5.41
CA GLY A 624 -34.44 -31.25 -5.78
C GLY A 624 -32.92 -31.09 -5.72
N SER A 625 -32.23 -31.89 -6.54
CA SER A 625 -30.79 -31.89 -6.60
C SER A 625 -30.27 -30.87 -7.60
N ASN A 626 -29.13 -30.27 -7.29
CA ASN A 626 -28.39 -29.36 -8.18
C ASN A 626 -26.92 -29.77 -8.23
N SER A 627 -26.31 -29.54 -9.39
CA SER A 627 -24.89 -29.81 -9.63
C SER A 627 -24.31 -28.63 -10.36
N SER A 628 -23.10 -28.21 -10.02
CA SER A 628 -22.38 -27.19 -10.78
C SER A 628 -20.89 -27.50 -10.89
N ALA A 629 -20.30 -27.04 -11.99
CA ALA A 629 -18.89 -27.07 -12.22
C ALA A 629 -18.44 -25.70 -12.80
N ALA A 630 -17.34 -25.15 -12.32
CA ALA A 630 -16.78 -23.93 -12.88
C ALA A 630 -15.24 -24.02 -12.95
N LEU A 631 -14.69 -23.25 -13.89
CA LEU A 631 -13.29 -23.02 -14.09
C LEU A 631 -13.07 -21.51 -14.13
N ASP A 632 -12.09 -21.02 -13.35
CA ASP A 632 -11.74 -19.64 -13.22
C ASP A 632 -10.26 -19.47 -13.57
N TYR A 633 -9.98 -18.72 -14.62
CA TYR A 633 -8.62 -18.40 -15.06
C TYR A 633 -8.22 -16.99 -14.63
N HIS A 634 -7.05 -16.85 -14.00
CA HIS A 634 -6.49 -15.59 -13.51
C HIS A 634 -5.10 -15.34 -14.10
N GLY A 635 -5.04 -14.68 -15.25
CA GLY A 635 -3.79 -14.37 -15.95
C GLY A 635 -3.36 -12.90 -15.82
N GLY A 636 -2.14 -12.61 -16.26
CA GLY A 636 -1.59 -11.26 -16.27
C GLY A 636 -2.36 -10.26 -17.16
N TYR A 637 -3.09 -10.75 -18.17
CA TYR A 637 -3.89 -9.94 -19.09
C TYR A 637 -5.37 -9.84 -18.73
N GLY A 638 -5.79 -10.44 -17.62
CA GLY A 638 -7.17 -10.47 -17.16
C GLY A 638 -7.62 -11.84 -16.67
N SER A 639 -8.91 -11.97 -16.38
CA SER A 639 -9.51 -13.22 -15.92
C SER A 639 -10.65 -13.68 -16.85
N ALA A 640 -10.89 -15.00 -16.85
CA ALA A 640 -12.00 -15.60 -17.58
C ALA A 640 -12.64 -16.70 -16.72
N GLN A 641 -13.95 -16.80 -16.77
CA GLN A 641 -14.74 -17.77 -16.04
C GLN A 641 -15.67 -18.53 -16.98
N LEU A 642 -15.79 -19.83 -16.75
CA LEU A 642 -16.76 -20.69 -17.43
C LEU A 642 -17.42 -21.60 -16.39
N GLY A 643 -18.75 -21.58 -16.32
CA GLY A 643 -19.50 -22.41 -15.38
C GLY A 643 -20.69 -23.09 -16.03
N TYR A 644 -20.99 -24.28 -15.54
CA TYR A 644 -22.21 -25.04 -15.92
C TYR A 644 -22.94 -25.47 -14.67
N ARG A 645 -24.24 -25.23 -14.64
CA ARG A 645 -25.13 -25.62 -13.55
C ARG A 645 -26.30 -26.40 -14.13
N HIS A 646 -26.64 -27.48 -13.44
CA HIS A 646 -27.82 -28.33 -13.73
C HIS A 646 -28.63 -28.43 -12.45
N ASP A 647 -29.94 -28.19 -12.54
CA ASP A 647 -30.92 -28.47 -11.49
C ASP A 647 -32.13 -29.16 -12.07
N SER A 648 -33.11 -29.55 -11.22
CA SER A 648 -34.32 -30.28 -11.63
C SER A 648 -35.20 -29.52 -12.64
N ALA A 649 -35.08 -28.22 -12.74
CA ALA A 649 -35.89 -27.35 -13.57
C ALA A 649 -35.11 -26.76 -14.76
N SER A 650 -33.80 -26.61 -14.67
CA SER A 650 -33.02 -25.84 -15.64
C SER A 650 -31.58 -26.33 -15.82
N ASN A 651 -31.05 -25.99 -16.98
CA ASN A 651 -29.60 -26.02 -17.26
C ASN A 651 -29.12 -24.61 -17.54
N GLN A 652 -28.03 -24.23 -16.94
CA GLN A 652 -27.44 -22.90 -17.11
C GLN A 652 -25.94 -22.98 -17.44
N LEU A 653 -25.56 -22.37 -18.54
CA LEU A 653 -24.18 -22.07 -18.86
C LEU A 653 -23.89 -20.63 -18.51
N THR A 654 -22.81 -20.40 -17.77
CA THR A 654 -22.35 -19.05 -17.40
C THR A 654 -20.95 -18.81 -17.94
N TRP A 655 -20.65 -17.58 -18.33
CA TRP A 655 -19.32 -17.17 -18.76
C TRP A 655 -19.03 -15.76 -18.26
N GLY A 656 -17.76 -15.48 -18.04
CA GLY A 656 -17.30 -14.18 -17.63
C GLY A 656 -15.92 -13.88 -18.18
N ALA A 657 -15.63 -12.60 -18.32
CA ALA A 657 -14.28 -12.12 -18.65
C ALA A 657 -14.09 -10.72 -18.05
N SER A 658 -12.94 -10.48 -17.42
CA SER A 658 -12.59 -9.15 -16.92
C SER A 658 -11.14 -8.82 -17.18
N GLY A 659 -10.85 -7.52 -17.35
CA GLY A 659 -9.52 -7.05 -17.63
C GLY A 659 -9.49 -5.55 -17.92
N SER A 660 -8.35 -5.10 -18.40
CA SER A 660 -8.16 -3.72 -18.84
C SER A 660 -7.47 -3.66 -20.20
N VAL A 661 -7.79 -2.61 -20.94
CA VAL A 661 -7.10 -2.20 -22.17
C VAL A 661 -6.61 -0.79 -21.94
N VAL A 662 -5.30 -0.57 -21.98
CA VAL A 662 -4.66 0.72 -21.72
C VAL A 662 -3.93 1.19 -22.96
N ALA A 663 -4.37 2.32 -23.51
CA ALA A 663 -3.69 3.04 -24.60
C ALA A 663 -2.80 4.14 -24.01
N HIS A 664 -1.55 4.17 -24.39
CA HIS A 664 -0.52 5.09 -23.90
C HIS A 664 0.42 5.50 -25.04
N PRO A 665 1.36 6.47 -24.88
CA PRO A 665 2.18 6.99 -25.99
C PRO A 665 3.03 5.93 -26.71
N HIS A 666 3.28 4.79 -26.08
CA HIS A 666 4.08 3.69 -26.62
C HIS A 666 3.25 2.53 -27.20
N GLY A 667 1.91 2.66 -27.28
CA GLY A 667 1.02 1.65 -27.82
C GLY A 667 -0.17 1.28 -26.94
N VAL A 668 -0.63 0.04 -27.06
CA VAL A 668 -1.74 -0.50 -26.27
C VAL A 668 -1.24 -1.72 -25.49
N THR A 669 -1.52 -1.77 -24.20
CA THR A 669 -1.17 -2.89 -23.31
C THR A 669 -2.42 -3.42 -22.65
N LEU A 670 -2.57 -4.74 -22.62
CA LEU A 670 -3.64 -5.44 -21.90
C LEU A 670 -3.19 -5.73 -20.47
N GLY A 671 -4.13 -5.77 -19.54
CA GLY A 671 -3.82 -6.06 -18.14
C GLY A 671 -5.03 -6.56 -17.36
N GLN A 672 -4.79 -6.91 -16.12
CA GLN A 672 -5.83 -7.12 -15.12
C GLN A 672 -6.66 -5.84 -14.94
N PRO A 673 -7.86 -5.90 -14.35
CA PRO A 673 -8.63 -4.69 -14.04
C PRO A 673 -7.81 -3.71 -13.22
N VAL A 674 -7.67 -2.47 -13.70
CA VAL A 674 -6.87 -1.44 -13.03
C VAL A 674 -7.69 -0.62 -12.04
N GLY A 675 -7.04 -0.16 -10.97
CA GLY A 675 -7.57 0.82 -10.03
C GLY A 675 -7.60 2.24 -10.61
N ASP A 676 -7.82 3.23 -9.74
CA ASP A 676 -7.82 4.63 -10.16
C ASP A 676 -6.41 5.11 -10.55
N SER A 677 -5.38 4.68 -9.83
CA SER A 677 -3.96 4.94 -10.11
C SER A 677 -3.22 3.63 -10.33
N PHE A 678 -2.44 3.55 -11.39
CA PHE A 678 -1.71 2.36 -11.80
C PHE A 678 -0.45 2.72 -12.60
N ALA A 679 0.43 1.75 -12.84
CA ALA A 679 1.64 1.98 -13.64
C ALA A 679 1.63 1.20 -14.95
N ILE A 680 2.29 1.80 -15.95
CA ILE A 680 2.78 1.10 -17.13
C ILE A 680 4.27 0.84 -16.91
N VAL A 681 4.65 -0.43 -16.92
CA VAL A 681 6.05 -0.85 -16.99
C VAL A 681 6.48 -0.77 -18.45
N ARG A 682 7.65 -0.17 -18.67
CA ARG A 682 8.31 -0.12 -19.97
C ARG A 682 9.73 -0.67 -19.82
N ALA A 683 9.94 -1.88 -20.31
CA ALA A 683 11.22 -2.59 -20.37
C ALA A 683 11.42 -3.14 -21.80
N PRO A 684 11.76 -2.27 -22.78
CA PRO A 684 11.73 -2.61 -24.20
C PRO A 684 12.55 -3.87 -24.51
N GLY A 685 11.95 -4.88 -25.17
CA GLY A 685 12.59 -6.13 -25.54
C GLY A 685 12.69 -7.18 -24.42
N ALA A 686 12.40 -6.83 -23.17
CA ALA A 686 12.33 -7.76 -22.05
C ALA A 686 10.94 -8.41 -22.00
N ALA A 687 10.74 -9.45 -22.81
CA ALA A 687 9.48 -10.17 -22.90
C ALA A 687 9.33 -11.21 -21.77
N ASP A 688 8.09 -11.41 -21.31
CA ASP A 688 7.69 -12.40 -20.29
C ASP A 688 8.44 -12.29 -18.96
N VAL A 689 8.85 -11.08 -18.59
CA VAL A 689 9.51 -10.80 -17.32
C VAL A 689 8.44 -10.56 -16.25
N ALA A 690 8.52 -11.32 -15.14
CA ALA A 690 7.62 -11.18 -14.02
C ALA A 690 7.88 -9.90 -13.23
N ILE A 691 6.82 -9.36 -12.59
CA ILE A 691 6.90 -8.23 -11.69
C ILE A 691 6.70 -8.74 -10.26
N GLU A 692 7.62 -8.37 -9.36
CA GLU A 692 7.61 -8.80 -7.95
C GLU A 692 6.55 -8.05 -7.13
N ASP A 693 5.27 -8.21 -7.45
CA ASP A 693 4.16 -7.60 -6.69
C ASP A 693 3.09 -8.62 -6.25
N GLY A 694 3.33 -9.91 -6.53
CA GLY A 694 2.43 -11.00 -6.20
C GLY A 694 1.16 -11.09 -7.07
N THR A 695 1.05 -10.29 -8.14
CA THR A 695 -0.16 -10.19 -8.97
C THR A 695 -0.13 -11.07 -10.23
N ASN A 696 0.91 -11.89 -10.43
CA ASN A 696 1.12 -12.71 -11.62
C ASN A 696 1.14 -11.87 -12.92
N VAL A 697 1.71 -10.67 -12.86
CA VAL A 697 1.86 -9.76 -14.00
C VAL A 697 3.21 -9.98 -14.64
N HIS A 698 3.21 -10.14 -15.97
CA HIS A 698 4.40 -10.29 -16.80
C HIS A 698 4.39 -9.26 -17.92
N THR A 699 5.57 -8.91 -18.41
CA THR A 699 5.70 -8.05 -19.58
C THR A 699 5.23 -8.77 -20.85
N ASP A 700 4.60 -8.02 -21.75
CA ASP A 700 4.17 -8.53 -23.07
C ASP A 700 5.39 -8.77 -23.98
N GLY A 701 5.17 -9.32 -25.19
CA GLY A 701 6.24 -9.57 -26.17
C GLY A 701 7.03 -8.32 -26.61
N ARG A 702 6.60 -7.11 -26.24
CA ARG A 702 7.29 -5.83 -26.50
C ARG A 702 8.00 -5.29 -25.26
N GLY A 703 7.82 -5.94 -24.07
CA GLY A 703 8.36 -5.50 -22.80
C GLY A 703 7.47 -4.51 -22.04
N TYR A 704 6.14 -4.54 -22.24
CA TYR A 704 5.21 -3.69 -21.52
C TYR A 704 4.30 -4.52 -20.59
N ALA A 705 4.00 -3.97 -19.42
CA ALA A 705 3.03 -4.55 -18.49
C ALA A 705 2.21 -3.46 -17.80
N VAL A 706 1.08 -3.87 -17.23
CA VAL A 706 0.22 -3.01 -16.42
C VAL A 706 0.29 -3.48 -14.97
N VAL A 707 0.83 -2.68 -14.06
CA VAL A 707 0.74 -2.89 -12.61
C VAL A 707 -0.58 -2.29 -12.14
N PRO A 708 -1.56 -3.10 -11.72
CA PRO A 708 -2.96 -2.68 -11.71
C PRO A 708 -3.32 -1.67 -10.63
N THR A 709 -2.56 -1.59 -9.54
CA THR A 709 -2.89 -0.70 -8.41
C THR A 709 -1.66 -0.13 -7.76
N LEU A 710 -1.67 1.17 -7.53
CA LEU A 710 -0.63 1.89 -6.80
C LEU A 710 -1.23 2.70 -5.65
N THR A 711 -0.46 2.87 -4.58
CA THR A 711 -0.82 3.75 -3.48
C THR A 711 -0.53 5.19 -3.87
N VAL A 712 -1.59 6.01 -3.93
CA VAL A 712 -1.49 7.42 -4.33
C VAL A 712 -0.69 8.25 -3.32
N TYR A 713 0.04 9.25 -3.82
CA TYR A 713 0.85 10.19 -3.04
C TYR A 713 1.93 9.52 -2.17
N ARG A 714 2.28 8.26 -2.48
CA ARG A 714 3.29 7.46 -1.78
C ARG A 714 4.33 6.94 -2.75
N LYS A 715 5.49 6.58 -2.20
CA LYS A 715 6.52 5.87 -2.95
C LYS A 715 6.03 4.44 -3.20
N ASN A 716 5.97 4.04 -4.45
CA ASN A 716 5.71 2.67 -4.89
C ASN A 716 6.95 2.20 -5.64
N THR A 717 7.57 1.14 -5.18
CA THR A 717 8.70 0.52 -5.88
C THR A 717 8.17 -0.64 -6.69
N ILE A 718 8.41 -0.60 -7.99
CA ILE A 718 8.06 -1.66 -8.94
C ILE A 718 9.36 -2.37 -9.26
N THR A 719 9.43 -3.67 -9.01
CA THR A 719 10.64 -4.49 -9.17
C THR A 719 10.41 -5.54 -10.26
N LEU A 720 11.35 -5.66 -11.18
CA LEU A 720 11.36 -6.75 -12.17
C LEU A 720 12.07 -7.96 -11.56
N ASP A 721 11.45 -9.13 -11.68
CA ASP A 721 12.08 -10.38 -11.30
C ASP A 721 13.17 -10.77 -12.33
N THR A 722 14.41 -10.57 -11.92
CA THR A 722 15.58 -10.86 -12.78
C THR A 722 15.78 -12.35 -13.04
N GLU A 723 15.22 -13.24 -12.19
CA GLU A 723 15.29 -14.69 -12.40
C GLU A 723 14.40 -15.15 -13.55
N SER A 724 13.32 -14.40 -13.82
CA SER A 724 12.40 -14.66 -14.92
C SER A 724 12.93 -14.14 -16.28
N MET A 725 14.00 -13.33 -16.29
CA MET A 725 14.55 -12.76 -17.51
C MET A 725 15.25 -13.82 -18.38
N SER A 726 15.13 -13.66 -19.68
CA SER A 726 15.90 -14.48 -20.63
C SER A 726 17.40 -14.23 -20.48
N ASN A 727 18.21 -15.21 -20.90
CA ASN A 727 19.68 -15.13 -20.80
C ASN A 727 20.32 -13.98 -21.61
N ASP A 728 19.60 -13.43 -22.56
CA ASP A 728 20.01 -12.34 -23.42
C ASP A 728 19.43 -10.98 -23.02
N THR A 729 18.76 -10.92 -21.89
CA THR A 729 18.13 -9.68 -21.37
C THR A 729 18.78 -9.29 -20.04
N ASP A 730 19.16 -8.03 -19.92
CA ASP A 730 19.69 -7.44 -18.69
C ASP A 730 19.08 -6.06 -18.45
N VAL A 731 19.09 -5.57 -17.22
CA VAL A 731 18.56 -4.25 -16.83
C VAL A 731 19.54 -3.53 -15.93
N ASP A 732 19.66 -2.21 -16.07
CA ASP A 732 20.55 -1.41 -15.23
C ASP A 732 20.10 -1.39 -13.75
N LEU A 733 18.78 -1.26 -13.55
CA LEU A 733 18.14 -1.26 -12.22
C LEU A 733 16.90 -2.14 -12.28
N GLN A 734 16.81 -3.09 -11.36
CA GLN A 734 15.65 -3.97 -11.25
C GLN A 734 14.42 -3.29 -10.61
N GLY A 735 14.61 -2.21 -9.85
CA GLY A 735 13.55 -1.48 -9.15
C GLY A 735 13.42 -0.03 -9.62
N GLN A 736 12.18 0.43 -9.84
CA GLN A 736 11.83 1.81 -10.15
C GLN A 736 10.82 2.34 -9.13
N THR A 737 11.13 3.49 -8.51
CA THR A 737 10.22 4.13 -7.56
C THR A 737 9.40 5.23 -8.25
N VAL A 738 8.07 5.10 -8.18
CA VAL A 738 7.10 6.07 -8.72
C VAL A 738 6.21 6.62 -7.60
N ILE A 739 5.71 7.84 -7.76
CA ILE A 739 4.88 8.53 -6.75
C ILE A 739 3.63 9.08 -7.45
N PRO A 740 2.60 8.26 -7.70
CA PRO A 740 1.44 8.71 -8.45
C PRO A 740 0.60 9.73 -7.68
N GLY A 741 0.12 10.78 -8.36
CA GLY A 741 -1.00 11.59 -7.93
C GLY A 741 -2.32 10.83 -8.02
N GLY A 742 -3.41 11.41 -7.52
CA GLY A 742 -4.75 10.81 -7.55
C GLY A 742 -5.22 10.53 -8.97
N GLY A 743 -5.51 9.26 -9.28
CA GLY A 743 -5.95 8.84 -10.60
C GLY A 743 -4.89 8.89 -11.70
N ALA A 744 -3.60 8.98 -11.36
CA ALA A 744 -2.50 9.06 -12.32
C ALA A 744 -2.17 7.69 -12.93
N VAL A 745 -1.77 7.71 -14.22
CA VAL A 745 -1.15 6.59 -14.92
C VAL A 745 0.33 6.90 -15.06
N VAL A 746 1.17 6.30 -14.23
CA VAL A 746 2.61 6.60 -14.20
C VAL A 746 3.41 5.60 -15.01
N LEU A 747 4.60 6.00 -15.46
CA LEU A 747 5.50 5.17 -16.25
C LEU A 747 6.69 4.72 -15.40
N ALA A 748 6.83 3.41 -15.19
CA ALA A 748 8.05 2.79 -14.68
C ALA A 748 8.93 2.41 -15.87
N ASN A 749 9.97 3.21 -16.11
CA ASN A 749 10.81 3.09 -17.30
C ASN A 749 12.15 2.43 -16.95
N TYR A 750 12.40 1.25 -17.52
CA TYR A 750 13.63 0.48 -17.34
C TYR A 750 14.51 0.61 -18.56
N GLN A 751 15.80 0.77 -18.33
CA GLN A 751 16.79 0.64 -19.38
C GLN A 751 17.17 -0.84 -19.49
N THR A 752 16.93 -1.41 -20.67
CA THR A 752 17.15 -2.81 -20.95
C THR A 752 18.30 -2.98 -21.94
N HIS A 753 19.12 -3.99 -21.72
CA HIS A 753 20.21 -4.39 -22.60
C HIS A 753 19.88 -5.75 -23.19
N ILE A 754 19.56 -5.77 -24.47
CA ILE A 754 19.20 -7.00 -25.21
C ILE A 754 20.39 -7.45 -26.01
N GLY A 755 20.89 -8.65 -25.77
CA GLY A 755 22.06 -9.24 -26.43
C GLY A 755 22.87 -10.11 -25.48
N ASN A 756 24.05 -10.47 -25.89
CA ASN A 756 24.91 -11.37 -25.15
C ASN A 756 25.48 -10.71 -23.91
N ARG A 757 25.56 -11.47 -22.81
CA ARG A 757 26.34 -11.15 -21.63
C ARG A 757 27.76 -11.65 -21.82
N VAL A 758 28.75 -10.74 -21.82
CA VAL A 758 30.12 -11.08 -22.21
C VAL A 758 31.11 -10.59 -21.17
N LEU A 759 31.98 -11.50 -20.72
CA LEU A 759 33.17 -11.17 -19.96
C LEU A 759 34.35 -11.05 -20.91
N PHE A 760 34.78 -9.83 -21.18
CA PHE A 760 35.95 -9.55 -21.99
C PHE A 760 37.21 -9.64 -21.13
N THR A 761 38.30 -10.20 -21.69
CA THR A 761 39.65 -10.11 -21.14
C THR A 761 40.48 -9.28 -22.09
N LEU A 762 40.68 -8.01 -21.74
CA LEU A 762 41.32 -6.99 -22.56
C LEU A 762 42.81 -6.90 -22.27
N ARG A 763 43.61 -7.06 -23.29
CA ARG A 763 45.05 -6.89 -23.21
C ARG A 763 45.52 -5.86 -24.24
N ASN A 764 46.50 -5.06 -23.92
CA ASN A 764 47.23 -4.21 -24.84
C ASN A 764 48.68 -4.74 -25.05
N ARG A 765 49.52 -4.02 -25.81
CA ARG A 765 50.91 -4.42 -26.02
C ARG A 765 51.76 -4.46 -24.75
N ASP A 766 51.34 -3.74 -23.74
CA ASP A 766 52.08 -3.59 -22.46
C ASP A 766 51.55 -4.54 -21.34
N GLY A 767 50.50 -5.36 -21.61
CA GLY A 767 49.90 -6.32 -20.69
C GLY A 767 48.38 -6.21 -20.61
N ALA A 768 47.82 -6.41 -19.42
CA ALA A 768 46.38 -6.23 -19.19
C ALA A 768 46.02 -4.72 -19.28
N VAL A 769 44.84 -4.40 -19.82
CA VAL A 769 44.31 -3.04 -19.78
C VAL A 769 44.13 -2.62 -18.33
N PRO A 770 44.52 -1.41 -17.95
CA PRO A 770 44.51 -0.97 -16.55
C PRO A 770 43.11 -1.01 -15.93
N PHE A 771 43.07 -1.33 -14.61
CA PHE A 771 41.87 -1.19 -13.81
C PHE A 771 41.30 0.22 -13.90
N GLY A 772 39.96 0.34 -13.97
CA GLY A 772 39.27 1.63 -14.09
C GLY A 772 39.19 2.20 -15.51
N ALA A 773 39.74 1.52 -16.52
CA ALA A 773 39.53 1.92 -17.90
C ALA A 773 38.06 1.82 -18.30
N SER A 774 37.55 2.81 -19.01
CA SER A 774 36.18 2.78 -19.54
C SER A 774 36.14 1.95 -20.83
N VAL A 775 35.14 1.11 -20.95
CA VAL A 775 34.89 0.28 -22.15
C VAL A 775 33.48 0.59 -22.67
N GLN A 776 33.38 0.82 -23.98
CA GLN A 776 32.12 1.12 -24.62
C GLN A 776 32.02 0.41 -25.95
N LEU A 777 30.83 -0.11 -26.30
CA LEU A 777 30.55 -0.64 -27.62
C LEU A 777 30.43 0.53 -28.62
N ARG A 778 31.17 0.47 -29.74
CA ARG A 778 30.99 1.46 -30.79
C ARG A 778 29.63 1.28 -31.45
N GLN A 779 28.79 2.33 -31.38
CA GLN A 779 27.49 2.34 -32.04
C GLN A 779 27.63 2.55 -33.56
N GLN A 780 26.70 1.96 -34.33
CA GLN A 780 26.48 2.32 -35.71
C GLN A 780 25.61 3.56 -35.81
N GLU A 781 25.75 4.34 -36.91
CA GLU A 781 25.06 5.66 -37.04
C GLU A 781 23.52 5.61 -36.94
N ASP A 782 22.91 4.46 -37.09
CA ASP A 782 21.45 4.25 -37.02
C ASP A 782 20.94 3.83 -35.63
N ASP A 783 21.82 3.63 -34.63
CA ASP A 783 21.45 3.10 -33.34
C ASP A 783 21.13 4.25 -32.35
N THR A 784 19.86 4.43 -32.00
CA THR A 784 19.37 5.51 -31.11
C THR A 784 19.42 5.14 -29.62
N GLY A 785 19.92 3.96 -29.26
CA GLY A 785 20.03 3.46 -27.88
C GLY A 785 21.28 3.99 -27.16
N VAL A 786 21.34 3.79 -25.85
CA VAL A 786 22.58 4.02 -25.07
C VAL A 786 23.53 2.84 -25.35
N ALA A 787 24.75 3.13 -25.77
CA ALA A 787 25.75 2.10 -26.05
C ALA A 787 26.06 1.28 -24.80
N PRO A 788 26.13 -0.06 -24.87
CA PRO A 788 26.66 -0.85 -23.77
C PRO A 788 28.03 -0.36 -23.34
N GLN A 789 28.16 -0.09 -22.04
CA GLN A 789 29.38 0.44 -21.43
C GLN A 789 29.70 -0.26 -20.11
N GLY A 790 30.97 -0.24 -19.75
CA GLY A 790 31.45 -0.84 -18.52
C GLY A 790 32.82 -0.34 -18.13
N MET A 791 33.38 -0.93 -17.08
CA MET A 791 34.70 -0.59 -16.58
C MET A 791 35.58 -1.84 -16.52
N VAL A 792 36.84 -1.68 -16.81
CA VAL A 792 37.81 -2.74 -16.67
C VAL A 792 38.11 -3.00 -15.21
N ALA A 793 37.88 -4.24 -14.79
CA ALA A 793 38.19 -4.77 -13.49
C ALA A 793 39.66 -5.29 -13.47
N ASP A 794 40.03 -5.97 -12.40
CA ASP A 794 41.36 -6.55 -12.25
C ASP A 794 41.68 -7.58 -13.37
N GLY A 795 42.98 -7.68 -13.70
CA GLY A 795 43.42 -8.59 -14.78
C GLY A 795 42.96 -8.22 -16.19
N GLY A 796 42.43 -7.01 -16.41
CA GLY A 796 41.92 -6.57 -17.71
C GLY A 796 40.54 -7.12 -18.06
N GLN A 797 39.78 -7.59 -17.07
CA GLN A 797 38.42 -8.10 -17.23
C GLN A 797 37.40 -6.96 -17.30
N ALA A 798 36.46 -7.06 -18.26
CA ALA A 798 35.32 -6.15 -18.36
C ALA A 798 34.05 -6.94 -18.68
N TYR A 799 33.03 -6.79 -17.82
CA TYR A 799 31.72 -7.38 -18.08
C TYR A 799 30.83 -6.33 -18.77
N LEU A 800 30.21 -6.76 -19.89
CA LEU A 800 29.22 -5.97 -20.62
C LEU A 800 28.02 -6.84 -20.96
N SER A 801 26.82 -6.26 -20.89
CA SER A 801 25.56 -6.86 -21.35
C SER A 801 25.03 -6.14 -22.59
N GLY A 802 24.12 -6.78 -23.32
CA GLY A 802 23.56 -6.20 -24.55
C GLY A 802 24.53 -6.21 -25.72
N ILE A 803 25.48 -7.16 -25.77
CA ILE A 803 26.54 -7.22 -26.78
C ILE A 803 26.04 -8.02 -27.98
N PRO A 804 26.19 -7.48 -29.22
CA PRO A 804 25.90 -8.23 -30.45
C PRO A 804 26.89 -9.39 -30.66
N GLN A 805 26.62 -10.24 -31.65
CA GLN A 805 27.48 -11.38 -31.96
C GLN A 805 28.90 -10.95 -32.40
N GLU A 806 29.03 -9.79 -33.03
CA GLU A 806 30.29 -9.18 -33.45
C GLU A 806 30.22 -7.67 -33.33
N GLY A 807 31.38 -7.02 -33.13
CA GLY A 807 31.43 -5.57 -32.95
C GLY A 807 32.81 -5.04 -32.62
N VAL A 808 32.88 -3.78 -32.27
CA VAL A 808 34.09 -3.10 -31.88
C VAL A 808 33.91 -2.45 -30.51
N LEU A 809 34.78 -2.81 -29.56
CA LEU A 809 34.87 -2.11 -28.26
C LEU A 809 35.89 -0.98 -28.39
N GLU A 810 35.52 0.16 -27.81
CA GLU A 810 36.43 1.28 -27.58
C GLU A 810 36.76 1.31 -26.09
N VAL A 811 38.06 1.35 -25.81
CA VAL A 811 38.58 1.33 -24.45
C VAL A 811 39.42 2.58 -24.23
N SER A 812 39.15 3.32 -23.15
CA SER A 812 39.86 4.55 -22.83
C SER A 812 40.28 4.60 -21.37
N TRP A 813 41.48 5.12 -21.10
CA TRP A 813 42.01 5.32 -19.75
C TRP A 813 42.95 6.47 -19.67
N LEU A 814 43.26 6.96 -18.47
CA LEU A 814 44.29 7.94 -18.22
C LEU A 814 45.57 7.22 -17.74
N GLN A 815 46.68 7.46 -18.41
CA GLN A 815 48.00 7.00 -18.00
C GLN A 815 48.94 8.20 -17.88
N ASN A 816 49.38 8.51 -16.66
CA ASN A 816 50.21 9.67 -16.34
C ASN A 816 49.60 11.01 -16.85
N ASN A 817 48.32 11.22 -16.62
CA ASN A 817 47.48 12.34 -17.15
C ASN A 817 47.41 12.46 -18.66
N ILE A 818 47.80 11.43 -19.41
CA ILE A 818 47.64 11.38 -20.87
C ILE A 818 46.52 10.42 -21.19
N ALA A 819 45.52 10.88 -21.94
CA ALA A 819 44.44 10.02 -22.42
C ALA A 819 45.01 8.97 -23.39
N ARG A 820 44.72 7.73 -23.11
CA ARG A 820 45.01 6.55 -23.97
C ARG A 820 43.71 5.90 -24.40
N GLN A 821 43.70 5.41 -25.61
CA GLN A 821 42.57 4.68 -26.16
C GLN A 821 43.06 3.53 -27.03
N CYS A 822 42.28 2.47 -27.10
CA CYS A 822 42.48 1.37 -28.03
C CYS A 822 41.13 0.78 -28.44
N SER A 823 41.12 -0.02 -29.51
CA SER A 823 39.91 -0.70 -29.97
C SER A 823 40.11 -2.21 -30.04
N LEU A 824 39.06 -2.97 -29.76
CA LEU A 824 39.03 -4.43 -29.91
C LEU A 824 37.89 -4.83 -30.82
N HIS A 825 38.22 -5.44 -31.94
CA HIS A 825 37.25 -6.16 -32.76
C HIS A 825 37.01 -7.55 -32.18
N PHE A 826 35.77 -7.88 -31.94
CA PHE A 826 35.39 -9.17 -31.35
C PHE A 826 34.35 -9.91 -32.19
N HIS A 827 34.38 -11.22 -32.09
CA HIS A 827 33.35 -12.12 -32.56
C HIS A 827 33.14 -13.21 -31.53
N ILE A 828 31.88 -13.44 -31.14
CA ILE A 828 31.50 -14.44 -30.16
C ILE A 828 31.35 -15.79 -30.86
N ALA A 829 32.14 -16.78 -30.47
CA ALA A 829 32.11 -18.08 -31.10
C ALA A 829 30.79 -18.82 -30.86
N ASP A 830 30.25 -19.48 -31.89
CA ASP A 830 28.95 -20.20 -31.85
C ASP A 830 28.93 -21.32 -30.78
N GLN A 831 30.08 -21.91 -30.46
CA GLN A 831 30.19 -22.93 -29.42
C GLN A 831 29.85 -22.42 -27.98
N GLN A 832 29.80 -21.11 -27.76
CA GLN A 832 29.45 -20.49 -26.47
C GLN A 832 27.99 -20.11 -26.37
N GLN A 833 27.14 -20.41 -27.35
CA GLN A 833 25.71 -19.99 -27.34
C GLN A 833 24.91 -20.55 -26.17
N GLN A 834 25.34 -21.66 -25.56
CA GLN A 834 24.67 -22.27 -24.40
C GLN A 834 25.09 -21.67 -23.06
N ASN A 835 26.16 -20.87 -23.03
CA ASN A 835 26.64 -20.27 -21.77
C ASN A 835 25.87 -18.96 -21.47
N THR A 836 25.38 -18.79 -20.24
CA THR A 836 24.73 -17.57 -19.79
C THR A 836 25.66 -16.36 -19.89
N VAL A 837 26.93 -16.52 -19.52
CA VAL A 837 27.98 -15.51 -19.71
C VAL A 837 29.02 -16.05 -20.65
N LYS A 838 29.23 -15.34 -21.76
CA LYS A 838 30.22 -15.69 -22.78
C LYS A 838 31.58 -15.06 -22.47
N THR A 839 32.66 -15.64 -22.91
CA THR A 839 33.99 -15.11 -22.64
C THR A 839 34.71 -14.79 -23.94
N VAL A 840 35.28 -13.60 -24.03
CA VAL A 840 36.07 -13.16 -25.18
C VAL A 840 37.38 -12.55 -24.69
N ALA A 841 38.48 -13.08 -25.16
CA ALA A 841 39.80 -12.53 -24.90
C ALA A 841 40.37 -11.92 -26.17
N GLY A 842 40.95 -10.73 -26.09
CA GLY A 842 41.45 -10.04 -27.23
C GLY A 842 42.52 -8.99 -26.95
N LEU A 843 43.30 -8.72 -28.00
CA LEU A 843 44.32 -7.68 -27.98
C LEU A 843 43.69 -6.37 -28.49
N CYS A 844 43.66 -5.41 -27.62
CA CYS A 844 43.19 -4.05 -27.89
C CYS A 844 44.31 -3.26 -28.58
N SER A 845 44.12 -2.80 -29.79
CA SER A 845 45.11 -2.13 -30.63
C SER A 845 44.72 -0.70 -31.00
#